data_460eba3af7565ef9751ab4f378a6ed48
#
_entry.id   460eba3af7565ef9751ab4f378a6ed48
#
_cell.length_a   1.000
_cell.length_b   1.000
_cell.length_c   1.000
_cell.angle_alpha   90.00
_cell.angle_beta   90.00
_cell.angle_gamma   90.00
#
_symmetry.space_group_name_H-M   'P 1'
#
loop_
_entity.id
_entity.type
_entity.pdbx_description
1 polymer ?
#
loop_
_entity_poly.entity_id
_entity_poly.type
_entity_poly.pdbx_seq_one_letter_code
_entity_poly.pdbx_strand_id
1 'polypeptide(L)'
;MTIKPASAFILFALTAAGWQLEAATRIENDCYSVKVEATDGTFTVAVKPGGKIVLPAGKLSATGGTAKTVELPDKSLGKGQGIELTYANGNREVVALYPNLPFVTFRSTLHNGGAEPVVLNHIPTVSAGVDLGKPLAEIHTLGTGGLLAPAKNPGSYAFLSIVDPQTRAGVVGGWLTHDRGSGVVFSPVKDDAVRMQAQIDYGCLRIKPGQDATAEMFAIGYFDDARLGLEAYANAIAKIYQVKLPKQQAGLCTWYMDKYAAACDEVHLPELTAASAKALKPFGFDFIQIDDDWQDGVKENGPKKNFTTHAPKGPYPSGMKATAEMIQKSDLVPGIWFMPFAGNYKDSFYKDRQDLFVKKTNGQPYETTWGGTCLDMTLPASQEFVRSIVHRLSHDWGYKFFKMDGFWTGSATPLMYVNDGYKQDGIGDAVFANPDKTNIEALRDGTKLIRKAAGPDVFLLGCCVVQNMRSFGGTFGLLDAMRVGPDTNSGEIGSLHASRVWFLHGRVWWNDPDFVSVRSRLSLDQARLNAGWTAISGQLFYISDWLPSYPAERLDIVKRCIPAHGLPARPVDVFDSQVARIWLVTDTRQAVRRDVVAFYNWDKDRTEVAATPERIGLPPAKEYVAFDFWANKFVAPFSGQLTASLSGHSSRILAVRPVSESPQLLSTSRHITQGIVDVVGEKWDAKKSQLSATSKVVANDSYELRIVVPSAEKSWCVTGIKVSDEDAVAGVKAEIKQDGPRIRATLTSPVSRDVKWKVAFERGKAIDITPPPVADLKANVEFNVITLSWTENGAAAYRVTRSDGEVSLQSTAMFTDTKFPREKPLTYKIEALGGDGKAAAPVSIEVTPEITLKAPPIPPLPTVYLDATNTKFVENTSGQAQFGKSYTNNKLSLDGKAYDNGIGTHAKALAVATIPKNASRFVAMVGIDDAKRGDERSSVMFEVYGDVKEMGEPPVLIAQSPVLSSKTVLTWNFNIELNTRFKELRLVITDAGDGVTSDHANWVNVGFVEKTL
;
A
#
# COMPACT_ATOMS: atom_id res chain seq x y z
N MET A 1 40.16 -92.51 -1.35
CA MET A 1 41.63 -92.82 -1.22
C MET A 1 42.37 -91.51 -1.41
N THR A 2 43.04 -91.01 -0.38
CA THR A 2 44.31 -90.29 -0.38
C THR A 2 44.30 -88.84 -0.96
N ILE A 3 44.72 -87.89 -0.32
CA ILE A 3 45.72 -87.35 0.57
C ILE A 3 45.68 -85.83 0.44
N LYS A 4 45.61 -85.11 1.56
CA LYS A 4 45.94 -83.65 1.66
C LYS A 4 47.42 -83.38 1.48
N PRO A 5 47.80 -82.15 1.06
CA PRO A 5 48.72 -81.37 1.90
C PRO A 5 48.26 -79.98 2.27
N ALA A 6 48.72 -79.56 3.44
CA ALA A 6 48.57 -78.25 4.03
C ALA A 6 49.44 -77.19 3.36
N SER A 7 48.93 -75.97 3.24
CA SER A 7 49.79 -74.81 2.93
C SER A 7 49.42 -73.68 3.90
N ALA A 8 50.44 -73.21 4.62
CA ALA A 8 50.39 -72.08 5.54
C ALA A 8 50.10 -70.78 4.83
N PHE A 9 49.13 -70.06 5.35
CA PHE A 9 48.91 -68.65 4.96
C PHE A 9 49.52 -67.74 6.01
N ILE A 10 50.46 -66.91 5.56
CA ILE A 10 51.03 -65.78 6.32
C ILE A 10 50.04 -64.69 6.28
N LEU A 11 49.52 -64.25 7.42
CA LEU A 11 48.62 -63.10 7.58
C LEU A 11 49.45 -61.83 7.55
N PHE A 12 49.42 -61.12 6.45
CA PHE A 12 49.80 -59.65 6.38
C PHE A 12 48.66 -58.82 6.98
N ALA A 13 48.91 -58.25 8.15
CA ALA A 13 48.08 -57.25 8.72
C ALA A 13 48.28 -55.89 7.93
N LEU A 14 47.42 -55.64 6.95
CA LEU A 14 47.27 -54.28 6.40
C LEU A 14 46.45 -53.46 7.42
N THR A 15 47.17 -52.54 8.09
CA THR A 15 46.50 -51.44 8.81
C THR A 15 45.85 -50.56 7.80
N ALA A 16 44.52 -50.78 7.59
CA ALA A 16 43.65 -49.84 6.90
C ALA A 16 43.53 -48.59 7.80
N ALA A 17 44.26 -47.53 7.46
CA ALA A 17 43.93 -46.20 7.92
C ALA A 17 42.50 -45.92 7.44
N GLY A 18 41.54 -46.08 8.33
CA GLY A 18 40.16 -45.77 8.04
C GLY A 18 40.04 -44.26 7.81
N TRP A 19 39.85 -43.89 6.59
CA TRP A 19 39.22 -42.63 6.27
C TRP A 19 37.78 -42.73 6.78
N GLN A 20 37.54 -42.29 8.03
CA GLN A 20 36.18 -41.97 8.44
C GLN A 20 35.73 -40.78 7.55
N LEU A 21 34.94 -41.06 6.51
CA LEU A 21 34.07 -40.05 5.98
C LEU A 21 33.20 -39.63 7.17
N GLU A 22 33.46 -38.44 7.74
CA GLU A 22 32.53 -37.83 8.70
C GLU A 22 31.18 -37.80 8.05
N ALA A 23 30.24 -38.53 8.60
CA ALA A 23 28.87 -38.59 8.10
C ALA A 23 28.27 -37.18 8.21
N ALA A 24 27.68 -36.71 7.12
CA ALA A 24 26.95 -35.44 7.09
C ALA A 24 26.00 -35.35 8.28
N THR A 25 26.09 -34.28 9.02
CA THR A 25 25.21 -34.03 10.18
C THR A 25 23.84 -33.49 9.67
N ARG A 26 22.75 -34.08 10.21
CA ARG A 26 21.37 -33.72 9.79
C ARG A 26 20.49 -33.35 10.97
N ILE A 27 19.68 -32.32 10.81
CA ILE A 27 18.58 -31.97 11.72
C ILE A 27 17.28 -31.81 10.93
N GLU A 28 16.15 -32.03 11.57
CA GLU A 28 14.85 -31.83 10.93
C GLU A 28 13.74 -31.45 11.91
N ASN A 29 12.74 -30.77 11.40
CA ASN A 29 11.47 -30.47 12.07
C ASN A 29 10.29 -30.77 11.13
N ASP A 30 9.09 -30.28 11.43
CA ASP A 30 7.89 -30.50 10.60
C ASP A 30 7.99 -29.83 9.23
N CYS A 31 8.77 -28.74 9.09
CA CYS A 31 8.87 -27.96 7.86
C CYS A 31 10.09 -28.34 7.01
N TYR A 32 11.23 -28.64 7.63
CA TYR A 32 12.51 -28.76 6.92
C TYR A 32 13.33 -29.94 7.38
N SER A 33 14.14 -30.44 6.44
CA SER A 33 15.30 -31.27 6.69
C SER A 33 16.55 -30.55 6.19
N VAL A 34 17.51 -30.35 7.07
CA VAL A 34 18.78 -29.65 6.79
C VAL A 34 19.94 -30.63 6.95
N LYS A 35 20.78 -30.71 5.91
CA LYS A 35 22.02 -31.52 5.91
C LYS A 35 23.20 -30.53 5.79
N VAL A 36 24.20 -30.69 6.64
CA VAL A 36 25.43 -29.88 6.64
C VAL A 36 26.64 -30.81 6.49
N GLU A 37 27.54 -30.43 5.59
CA GLU A 37 28.86 -31.06 5.39
C GLU A 37 29.93 -30.18 6.03
N ALA A 38 30.52 -30.65 7.12
CA ALA A 38 31.47 -29.85 7.92
C ALA A 38 32.80 -29.60 7.20
N THR A 39 33.25 -30.50 6.34
CA THR A 39 34.53 -30.41 5.64
C THR A 39 34.65 -29.27 4.67
N ASP A 40 33.57 -28.97 3.95
CA ASP A 40 33.54 -27.91 2.92
C ASP A 40 32.57 -26.79 3.23
N GLY A 41 31.87 -26.84 4.37
CA GLY A 41 30.91 -25.84 4.81
C GLY A 41 29.64 -25.77 3.94
N THR A 42 29.35 -26.84 3.18
CA THR A 42 28.15 -26.85 2.33
C THR A 42 26.92 -27.36 3.13
N PHE A 43 25.74 -26.89 2.70
CA PHE A 43 24.48 -27.38 3.24
C PHE A 43 23.40 -27.47 2.18
N THR A 44 22.39 -28.30 2.45
CA THR A 44 21.17 -28.39 1.65
C THR A 44 19.95 -28.30 2.55
N VAL A 45 18.88 -27.69 2.03
CA VAL A 45 17.58 -27.61 2.72
C VAL A 45 16.51 -28.23 1.84
N ALA A 46 15.81 -29.22 2.39
CA ALA A 46 14.65 -29.83 1.75
C ALA A 46 13.39 -29.52 2.55
N VAL A 47 12.28 -29.26 1.84
CA VAL A 47 10.95 -28.96 2.40
C VAL A 47 10.23 -30.27 2.75
N LYS A 48 9.48 -30.29 3.83
CA LYS A 48 8.64 -31.41 4.26
C LYS A 48 7.15 -31.02 4.22
N PRO A 49 6.24 -31.96 3.87
CA PRO A 49 6.52 -33.28 3.30
C PRO A 49 6.98 -33.19 1.83
N GLY A 50 7.53 -34.24 1.28
CA GLY A 50 7.88 -34.35 -0.15
C GLY A 50 9.38 -34.30 -0.46
N GLY A 51 10.21 -33.70 0.41
CA GLY A 51 11.67 -33.72 0.28
C GLY A 51 12.23 -32.89 -0.89
N LYS A 52 11.44 -31.97 -1.46
CA LYS A 52 11.92 -31.06 -2.51
C LYS A 52 13.07 -30.22 -1.97
N ILE A 53 14.23 -30.27 -2.61
CA ILE A 53 15.38 -29.43 -2.28
C ILE A 53 15.10 -28.03 -2.86
N VAL A 54 14.99 -27.03 -2.01
CA VAL A 54 14.70 -25.63 -2.38
C VAL A 54 15.92 -24.72 -2.23
N LEU A 55 16.90 -25.14 -1.41
CA LEU A 55 18.20 -24.46 -1.27
C LEU A 55 19.31 -25.46 -1.62
N PRO A 56 19.61 -25.68 -2.90
CA PRO A 56 20.75 -26.48 -3.32
C PRO A 56 22.04 -25.68 -3.14
N ALA A 57 23.14 -26.37 -2.89
CA ALA A 57 24.49 -25.77 -2.86
C ALA A 57 24.62 -24.55 -1.92
N GLY A 58 24.04 -24.63 -0.73
CA GLY A 58 24.24 -23.65 0.32
C GLY A 58 25.70 -23.65 0.80
N LYS A 59 26.25 -22.48 1.17
CA LYS A 59 27.57 -22.32 1.77
C LYS A 59 27.52 -21.46 3.02
N LEU A 60 28.16 -21.93 4.06
CA LEU A 60 28.52 -21.19 5.26
C LEU A 60 29.74 -20.30 4.99
N SER A 61 30.09 -19.45 5.97
CA SER A 61 31.18 -18.49 5.79
C SER A 61 32.57 -19.12 5.82
N ALA A 62 32.73 -20.31 6.42
CA ALA A 62 34.00 -21.00 6.60
C ALA A 62 33.93 -22.50 6.25
N THR A 63 35.09 -23.13 6.13
CA THR A 63 35.27 -24.55 5.79
C THR A 63 36.18 -25.24 6.83
N GLY A 64 36.14 -26.56 6.90
CA GLY A 64 37.03 -27.36 7.78
C GLY A 64 36.66 -27.32 9.27
N GLY A 65 35.35 -27.14 9.57
CA GLY A 65 34.84 -27.17 10.93
C GLY A 65 34.60 -28.61 11.44
N THR A 66 34.51 -28.77 12.75
CA THR A 66 34.01 -29.96 13.42
C THR A 66 32.57 -29.77 13.78
N ALA A 67 31.67 -30.64 13.27
CA ALA A 67 30.23 -30.53 13.48
C ALA A 67 29.75 -31.34 14.68
N LYS A 68 28.83 -30.77 15.46
CA LYS A 68 28.08 -31.50 16.50
C LYS A 68 26.62 -31.05 16.51
N THR A 69 25.72 -31.95 16.87
CA THR A 69 24.30 -31.57 17.13
C THR A 69 24.19 -30.94 18.53
N VAL A 70 23.45 -29.85 18.64
CA VAL A 70 23.23 -29.11 19.88
C VAL A 70 21.76 -28.81 20.11
N GLU A 71 21.33 -28.78 21.38
CA GLU A 71 20.04 -28.20 21.76
C GLU A 71 20.22 -26.70 22.00
N LEU A 72 19.27 -25.92 21.50
CA LEU A 72 19.31 -24.44 21.53
C LEU A 72 18.03 -23.91 22.20
N PRO A 73 18.01 -23.76 23.52
CA PRO A 73 16.85 -23.14 24.18
C PRO A 73 16.80 -21.64 23.88
N ASP A 74 15.67 -21.18 23.37
CA ASP A 74 15.38 -19.76 23.14
C ASP A 74 14.05 -19.40 23.81
N LYS A 75 14.02 -18.28 24.52
CA LYS A 75 12.83 -17.82 25.26
C LYS A 75 11.66 -17.51 24.35
N SER A 76 11.94 -17.00 23.15
CA SER A 76 10.94 -16.57 22.17
C SER A 76 10.61 -17.65 21.15
N LEU A 77 11.59 -18.45 20.71
CA LEU A 77 11.43 -19.40 19.61
C LEU A 77 11.22 -20.84 20.10
N GLY A 78 11.49 -21.12 21.39
CA GLY A 78 11.35 -22.45 22.01
C GLY A 78 12.64 -23.29 21.98
N LYS A 79 12.53 -24.59 22.22
CA LYS A 79 13.66 -25.52 22.19
C LYS A 79 14.03 -25.90 20.76
N GLY A 80 15.07 -25.26 20.21
CA GLY A 80 15.58 -25.54 18.88
C GLY A 80 16.57 -26.70 18.86
N GLN A 81 16.76 -27.30 17.69
CA GLN A 81 17.85 -28.22 17.36
C GLN A 81 18.80 -27.52 16.39
N GLY A 82 20.11 -27.65 16.63
CA GLY A 82 21.12 -27.04 15.78
C GLY A 82 22.28 -27.99 15.45
N ILE A 83 22.99 -27.65 14.38
CA ILE A 83 24.31 -28.15 14.05
C ILE A 83 25.27 -27.01 14.32
N GLU A 84 26.15 -27.19 15.30
CA GLU A 84 27.24 -26.26 15.60
C GLU A 84 28.52 -26.76 14.93
N LEU A 85 29.14 -25.88 14.11
CA LEU A 85 30.47 -26.07 13.55
C LEU A 85 31.46 -25.24 14.36
N THR A 86 32.56 -25.86 14.79
CA THR A 86 33.65 -25.21 15.48
C THR A 86 34.91 -25.27 14.61
N TYR A 87 35.53 -24.12 14.39
CA TYR A 87 36.71 -23.98 13.54
C TYR A 87 37.99 -23.85 14.36
N ALA A 88 39.16 -24.14 13.74
CA ALA A 88 40.47 -24.15 14.41
C ALA A 88 40.84 -22.79 15.03
N ASN A 89 40.31 -21.67 14.49
CA ASN A 89 40.51 -20.31 15.01
C ASN A 89 39.56 -19.93 16.17
N GLY A 90 38.76 -20.87 16.65
CA GLY A 90 37.76 -20.63 17.72
C GLY A 90 36.42 -20.08 17.25
N ASN A 91 36.26 -19.71 15.98
CA ASN A 91 34.98 -19.28 15.44
C ASN A 91 33.94 -20.42 15.46
N ARG A 92 32.69 -20.09 15.58
CA ARG A 92 31.59 -21.06 15.55
C ARG A 92 30.47 -20.57 14.61
N GLU A 93 29.84 -21.52 13.92
CA GLU A 93 28.61 -21.28 13.15
C GLU A 93 27.54 -22.26 13.59
N VAL A 94 26.32 -21.79 13.69
CA VAL A 94 25.15 -22.57 14.09
C VAL A 94 24.10 -22.50 13.01
N VAL A 95 23.70 -23.68 12.49
CA VAL A 95 22.52 -23.84 11.64
C VAL A 95 21.43 -24.49 12.49
N ALA A 96 20.26 -23.88 12.63
CA ALA A 96 19.27 -24.36 13.58
C ALA A 96 17.83 -24.32 13.05
N LEU A 97 17.00 -25.19 13.64
CA LEU A 97 15.56 -25.29 13.45
C LEU A 97 14.84 -25.11 14.79
N TYR A 98 13.83 -24.25 14.83
CA TYR A 98 12.99 -24.01 16.01
C TYR A 98 11.55 -24.51 15.75
N PRO A 99 10.84 -25.05 16.75
CA PRO A 99 9.54 -25.69 16.55
C PRO A 99 8.43 -24.74 16.06
N ASN A 100 8.52 -23.47 16.40
CA ASN A 100 7.50 -22.46 16.05
C ASN A 100 8.00 -21.42 15.04
N LEU A 101 9.03 -21.76 14.27
CA LEU A 101 9.63 -20.89 13.30
C LEU A 101 9.75 -21.63 11.95
N PRO A 102 9.00 -21.24 10.91
CA PRO A 102 9.06 -21.89 9.60
C PRO A 102 10.26 -21.41 8.78
N PHE A 103 11.44 -21.40 9.40
CA PHE A 103 12.72 -20.98 8.81
C PHE A 103 13.86 -21.84 9.32
N VAL A 104 14.88 -21.98 8.50
CA VAL A 104 16.23 -22.39 8.92
C VAL A 104 16.97 -21.12 9.34
N THR A 105 17.61 -21.15 10.51
CA THR A 105 18.36 -20.00 11.04
C THR A 105 19.85 -20.23 10.99
N PHE A 106 20.60 -19.15 10.82
CA PHE A 106 22.05 -19.12 10.73
C PHE A 106 22.58 -18.06 11.68
N ARG A 107 23.63 -18.43 12.45
CA ARG A 107 24.27 -17.51 13.39
C ARG A 107 25.76 -17.82 13.52
N SER A 108 26.61 -16.80 13.37
CA SER A 108 28.04 -16.93 13.55
C SER A 108 28.49 -16.34 14.89
N THR A 109 29.50 -16.94 15.50
CA THR A 109 30.22 -16.39 16.64
C THR A 109 31.71 -16.31 16.27
N LEU A 110 32.27 -15.13 16.34
CA LEU A 110 33.67 -14.85 16.04
C LEU A 110 34.48 -14.78 17.33
N HIS A 111 35.60 -15.46 17.36
CA HIS A 111 36.54 -15.50 18.48
C HIS A 111 37.79 -14.69 18.15
N ASN A 112 38.25 -13.82 19.04
CA ASN A 112 39.54 -13.17 18.92
C ASN A 112 40.57 -13.91 19.80
N GLY A 113 41.30 -14.87 19.22
CA GLY A 113 42.40 -15.60 19.88
C GLY A 113 43.72 -14.84 19.84
N GLY A 114 43.79 -13.65 19.25
CA GLY A 114 45.03 -12.81 19.17
C GLY A 114 45.28 -11.98 20.40
N ALA A 115 46.42 -11.26 20.42
CA ALA A 115 46.81 -10.35 21.52
C ALA A 115 46.23 -8.94 21.38
N GLU A 116 45.78 -8.55 20.18
CA GLU A 116 45.27 -7.22 19.88
C GLU A 116 43.76 -7.26 19.57
N PRO A 117 43.02 -6.16 19.81
CA PRO A 117 41.61 -6.05 19.39
C PRO A 117 41.45 -6.20 17.88
N VAL A 118 40.48 -7.02 17.46
CA VAL A 118 40.07 -7.11 16.05
C VAL A 118 38.90 -6.17 15.82
N VAL A 119 38.94 -5.39 14.73
CA VAL A 119 37.82 -4.51 14.28
C VAL A 119 37.30 -5.03 12.98
N LEU A 120 35.98 -5.31 12.94
CA LEU A 120 35.27 -5.84 11.79
C LEU A 120 34.24 -4.85 11.27
N ASN A 121 34.25 -4.66 9.95
CA ASN A 121 33.27 -3.81 9.29
C ASN A 121 32.01 -4.61 8.94
N HIS A 122 32.15 -5.76 8.33
CA HIS A 122 31.03 -6.63 7.92
C HIS A 122 31.38 -8.11 8.05
N ILE A 123 30.34 -8.94 8.13
CA ILE A 123 30.46 -10.40 8.23
C ILE A 123 29.52 -11.03 7.20
N PRO A 124 30.04 -11.71 6.14
CA PRO A 124 29.24 -12.62 5.33
C PRO A 124 28.76 -13.79 6.19
N THR A 125 27.48 -14.15 6.13
CA THR A 125 26.92 -15.19 7.00
C THR A 125 26.59 -16.44 6.22
N VAL A 126 25.86 -16.33 5.11
CA VAL A 126 25.39 -17.47 4.33
C VAL A 126 25.17 -17.09 2.87
N SER A 127 25.42 -18.06 1.98
CA SER A 127 25.07 -17.98 0.57
C SER A 127 24.40 -19.26 0.13
N ALA A 128 23.16 -19.20 -0.37
CA ALA A 128 22.39 -20.35 -0.80
C ALA A 128 21.86 -20.17 -2.23
N GLY A 129 21.99 -21.20 -3.08
CA GLY A 129 21.26 -21.27 -4.33
C GLY A 129 19.76 -21.37 -4.04
N VAL A 130 18.93 -20.78 -4.89
CA VAL A 130 17.46 -20.86 -4.79
C VAL A 130 16.94 -21.54 -6.05
N ASP A 131 16.22 -22.64 -5.88
CA ASP A 131 15.59 -23.39 -6.97
C ASP A 131 14.07 -23.44 -6.75
N LEU A 132 13.35 -22.69 -7.57
CA LEU A 132 11.88 -22.70 -7.62
C LEU A 132 11.34 -23.60 -8.73
N GLY A 133 12.20 -24.22 -9.55
CA GLY A 133 11.81 -25.01 -10.72
C GLY A 133 11.31 -24.16 -11.88
N LYS A 134 11.77 -22.90 -11.97
CA LYS A 134 11.36 -21.91 -12.98
C LYS A 134 12.57 -21.28 -13.66
N PRO A 135 12.45 -20.89 -14.94
CA PRO A 135 13.46 -20.06 -15.61
C PRO A 135 13.70 -18.74 -14.87
N LEU A 136 14.94 -18.26 -14.86
CA LEU A 136 15.33 -17.04 -14.16
C LEU A 136 14.50 -15.80 -14.61
N ALA A 137 14.11 -15.75 -15.90
CA ALA A 137 13.31 -14.66 -16.44
C ALA A 137 11.88 -14.56 -15.86
N GLU A 138 11.38 -15.64 -15.29
CA GLU A 138 10.06 -15.71 -14.64
C GLU A 138 10.12 -15.44 -13.15
N ILE A 139 11.31 -15.24 -12.57
CA ILE A 139 11.52 -15.06 -11.14
C ILE A 139 11.66 -13.56 -10.83
N HIS A 140 11.00 -13.11 -9.79
CA HIS A 140 11.14 -11.77 -9.23
C HIS A 140 11.77 -11.79 -7.85
N THR A 141 12.34 -10.65 -7.46
CA THR A 141 12.75 -10.38 -6.07
C THR A 141 11.97 -9.20 -5.54
N LEU A 142 11.47 -9.30 -4.31
CA LEU A 142 10.89 -8.19 -3.57
C LEU A 142 11.77 -7.88 -2.35
N GLY A 143 12.25 -6.66 -2.29
CA GLY A 143 13.04 -6.12 -1.18
C GLY A 143 12.80 -4.63 -0.99
N THR A 144 13.64 -3.98 -0.21
CA THR A 144 13.54 -2.53 0.06
C THR A 144 13.72 -1.67 -1.19
N GLY A 145 14.39 -2.18 -2.23
CA GLY A 145 14.51 -1.54 -3.55
C GLY A 145 13.28 -1.69 -4.46
N GLY A 146 12.31 -2.53 -4.09
CA GLY A 146 11.10 -2.81 -4.85
C GLY A 146 11.05 -4.21 -5.45
N LEU A 147 10.12 -4.41 -6.38
CA LEU A 147 9.95 -5.64 -7.14
C LEU A 147 10.83 -5.59 -8.39
N LEU A 148 11.84 -6.43 -8.47
CA LEU A 148 12.88 -6.38 -9.51
C LEU A 148 13.22 -7.79 -10.02
N ALA A 149 13.74 -7.88 -11.23
CA ALA A 149 14.42 -9.10 -11.68
C ALA A 149 15.66 -9.33 -10.78
N PRO A 150 16.03 -10.59 -10.45
CA PRO A 150 17.12 -10.90 -9.53
C PRO A 150 18.44 -10.19 -9.87
N ALA A 151 18.83 -10.18 -11.15
CA ALA A 151 20.07 -9.55 -11.60
C ALA A 151 20.08 -8.01 -11.51
N LYS A 152 18.91 -7.38 -11.36
CA LYS A 152 18.76 -5.92 -11.21
C LYS A 152 18.60 -5.46 -9.77
N ASN A 153 18.54 -6.39 -8.81
CA ASN A 153 18.38 -6.05 -7.41
C ASN A 153 19.70 -5.54 -6.83
N PRO A 154 19.77 -4.28 -6.34
CA PRO A 154 21.03 -3.70 -5.83
C PRO A 154 21.43 -4.24 -4.45
N GLY A 155 20.52 -4.96 -3.80
CA GLY A 155 20.56 -5.39 -2.41
C GLY A 155 19.31 -4.90 -1.67
N SER A 156 19.01 -5.54 -0.55
CA SER A 156 17.86 -5.22 0.29
C SER A 156 18.27 -5.16 1.75
N TYR A 157 17.82 -4.15 2.46
CA TYR A 157 18.04 -4.07 3.91
C TYR A 157 17.08 -4.99 4.64
N ALA A 158 17.60 -5.70 5.61
CA ALA A 158 16.92 -6.61 6.53
C ALA A 158 16.30 -7.87 5.91
N PHE A 159 15.68 -7.82 4.75
CA PHE A 159 14.97 -8.96 4.15
C PHE A 159 15.03 -8.96 2.61
N LEU A 160 14.79 -10.12 2.03
CA LEU A 160 14.58 -10.30 0.59
C LEU A 160 13.69 -11.52 0.34
N SER A 161 12.75 -11.44 -0.60
CA SER A 161 12.08 -12.62 -1.14
C SER A 161 12.45 -12.85 -2.60
N ILE A 162 12.60 -14.13 -3.00
CA ILE A 162 12.80 -14.58 -4.38
C ILE A 162 11.60 -15.44 -4.73
N VAL A 163 10.79 -15.05 -5.71
CA VAL A 163 9.46 -15.58 -5.91
C VAL A 163 9.13 -15.88 -7.36
N ASP A 164 8.27 -16.88 -7.58
CA ASP A 164 7.49 -17.07 -8.81
C ASP A 164 6.19 -16.25 -8.68
N PRO A 165 5.99 -15.17 -9.43
CA PRO A 165 4.79 -14.33 -9.34
C PRO A 165 3.50 -15.08 -9.64
N GLN A 166 3.56 -16.05 -10.55
CA GLN A 166 2.39 -16.79 -11.01
C GLN A 166 1.78 -17.65 -9.90
N THR A 167 2.60 -18.44 -9.22
CA THR A 167 2.17 -19.30 -8.12
C THR A 167 2.24 -18.62 -6.76
N ARG A 168 3.09 -17.57 -6.61
CA ARG A 168 3.54 -16.92 -5.39
C ARG A 168 4.45 -17.77 -4.51
N ALA A 169 4.81 -18.98 -4.98
CA ALA A 169 5.80 -19.79 -4.28
C ALA A 169 7.16 -19.09 -4.26
N GLY A 170 7.88 -19.17 -3.17
CA GLY A 170 9.16 -18.48 -3.08
C GLY A 170 9.94 -18.76 -1.80
N VAL A 171 11.17 -18.24 -1.82
CA VAL A 171 12.08 -18.25 -0.68
C VAL A 171 12.11 -16.86 -0.07
N VAL A 172 11.90 -16.79 1.24
CA VAL A 172 12.02 -15.58 2.05
C VAL A 172 13.24 -15.70 2.92
N GLY A 173 14.16 -14.72 2.85
CA GLY A 173 15.29 -14.60 3.74
C GLY A 173 15.29 -13.25 4.45
N GLY A 174 15.73 -13.23 5.71
CA GLY A 174 15.78 -11.98 6.47
C GLY A 174 16.48 -12.11 7.82
N TRP A 175 16.97 -10.98 8.27
CA TRP A 175 17.63 -10.83 9.56
C TRP A 175 16.59 -10.67 10.66
N LEU A 176 16.54 -11.62 11.59
CA LEU A 176 15.59 -11.61 12.70
C LEU A 176 16.03 -10.69 13.84
N THR A 177 17.34 -10.47 13.98
CA THR A 177 17.89 -9.55 14.99
C THR A 177 18.75 -8.47 14.34
N HIS A 178 18.78 -7.29 14.97
CA HIS A 178 19.59 -6.12 14.58
C HIS A 178 20.02 -5.38 15.84
N ASP A 179 20.63 -6.09 16.80
CA ASP A 179 20.99 -5.49 18.09
C ASP A 179 22.26 -4.67 17.98
N ARG A 180 23.18 -5.07 17.11
CA ARG A 180 24.48 -4.46 16.91
C ARG A 180 24.78 -4.09 15.46
N GLY A 181 24.19 -4.79 14.48
CA GLY A 181 24.49 -4.64 13.06
C GLY A 181 23.29 -4.29 12.20
N SER A 182 23.57 -3.83 10.98
CA SER A 182 22.59 -3.58 9.92
C SER A 182 22.65 -4.71 8.89
N GLY A 183 21.59 -5.49 8.78
CA GLY A 183 21.51 -6.63 7.87
C GLY A 183 21.22 -6.23 6.43
N VAL A 184 21.92 -6.86 5.49
CA VAL A 184 21.69 -6.72 4.03
C VAL A 184 21.56 -8.09 3.40
N VAL A 185 20.74 -8.22 2.38
CA VAL A 185 20.52 -9.46 1.61
C VAL A 185 20.62 -9.14 0.13
N PHE A 186 21.34 -9.97 -0.61
CA PHE A 186 21.57 -9.84 -2.06
C PHE A 186 20.99 -11.02 -2.82
N SER A 187 20.74 -10.82 -4.12
CA SER A 187 20.29 -11.85 -5.05
C SER A 187 21.22 -11.97 -6.28
N PRO A 188 22.54 -12.25 -6.11
CA PRO A 188 23.43 -12.38 -7.26
C PRO A 188 23.00 -13.53 -8.15
N VAL A 189 23.15 -13.33 -9.46
CA VAL A 189 22.90 -14.33 -10.49
C VAL A 189 24.24 -14.82 -11.03
N LYS A 190 24.41 -16.15 -11.06
CA LYS A 190 25.58 -16.81 -11.63
C LYS A 190 25.14 -18.09 -12.31
N ASP A 191 25.62 -18.33 -13.54
CA ASP A 191 25.34 -19.54 -14.33
C ASP A 191 23.81 -19.80 -14.43
N ASP A 192 23.03 -18.74 -14.75
CA ASP A 192 21.57 -18.72 -14.82
C ASP A 192 20.83 -19.16 -13.54
N ALA A 193 21.52 -19.22 -12.43
CA ALA A 193 20.95 -19.51 -11.13
C ALA A 193 21.00 -18.29 -10.19
N VAL A 194 19.91 -18.04 -9.49
CA VAL A 194 19.84 -17.01 -8.45
C VAL A 194 20.32 -17.58 -7.13
N ARG A 195 21.07 -16.77 -6.38
CA ARG A 195 21.48 -17.07 -5.01
C ARG A 195 20.93 -16.02 -4.05
N MET A 196 20.68 -16.43 -2.82
CA MET A 196 20.45 -15.51 -1.71
C MET A 196 21.73 -15.40 -0.88
N GLN A 197 22.26 -14.20 -0.72
CA GLN A 197 23.45 -13.93 0.10
C GLN A 197 23.12 -12.97 1.22
N ALA A 198 23.49 -13.33 2.45
CA ALA A 198 23.29 -12.53 3.64
C ALA A 198 24.62 -11.99 4.16
N GLN A 199 24.62 -10.70 4.49
CA GLN A 199 25.73 -9.99 5.11
C GLN A 199 25.20 -9.10 6.22
N ILE A 200 25.93 -9.05 7.35
CA ILE A 200 25.65 -8.11 8.43
C ILE A 200 26.75 -7.06 8.48
N ASP A 201 26.38 -5.79 8.50
CA ASP A 201 27.30 -4.66 8.52
C ASP A 201 27.30 -4.01 9.90
N TYR A 202 28.49 -3.91 10.49
CA TYR A 202 28.70 -3.37 11.85
C TYR A 202 29.36 -1.99 11.83
N GLY A 203 30.08 -1.66 10.77
CA GLY A 203 30.94 -0.49 10.73
C GLY A 203 32.23 -0.70 11.53
N CYS A 204 32.15 -0.74 12.85
CA CYS A 204 33.30 -0.94 13.74
C CYS A 204 32.95 -1.89 14.89
N LEU A 205 32.75 -3.18 14.59
CA LEU A 205 32.60 -4.20 15.63
C LEU A 205 33.97 -4.53 16.22
N ARG A 206 34.19 -4.15 17.47
CA ARG A 206 35.45 -4.40 18.19
C ARG A 206 35.36 -5.65 19.04
N ILE A 207 36.28 -6.60 18.82
CA ILE A 207 36.40 -7.83 19.60
C ILE A 207 37.73 -7.79 20.35
N LYS A 208 37.68 -7.72 21.68
CA LYS A 208 38.88 -7.69 22.53
C LYS A 208 39.57 -9.05 22.55
N PRO A 209 40.87 -9.11 22.86
CA PRO A 209 41.60 -10.36 23.03
C PRO A 209 40.86 -11.34 23.94
N GLY A 210 40.77 -12.59 23.52
CA GLY A 210 40.15 -13.67 24.24
C GLY A 210 38.62 -13.59 24.34
N GLN A 211 37.95 -12.64 23.65
CA GLN A 211 36.49 -12.50 23.69
C GLN A 211 35.82 -13.02 22.41
N ASP A 212 34.55 -13.37 22.57
CA ASP A 212 33.65 -13.77 21.49
C ASP A 212 32.70 -12.62 21.13
N ALA A 213 32.33 -12.51 19.84
CA ALA A 213 31.24 -11.69 19.37
C ALA A 213 30.26 -12.54 18.56
N THR A 214 29.07 -12.72 19.10
CA THR A 214 27.97 -13.41 18.39
C THR A 214 27.27 -12.43 17.45
N ALA A 215 27.18 -12.81 16.17
CA ALA A 215 26.52 -12.04 15.13
C ALA A 215 24.98 -12.13 15.23
N GLU A 216 24.33 -11.35 14.41
CA GLU A 216 22.86 -11.35 14.28
C GLU A 216 22.33 -12.67 13.72
N MET A 217 21.06 -12.96 13.94
CA MET A 217 20.42 -14.18 13.45
C MET A 217 19.79 -13.94 12.08
N PHE A 218 20.24 -14.69 11.08
CA PHE A 218 19.64 -14.72 9.75
C PHE A 218 18.72 -15.94 9.61
N ALA A 219 17.62 -15.81 8.84
CA ALA A 219 16.63 -16.87 8.62
C ALA A 219 16.33 -17.01 7.13
N ILE A 220 16.17 -18.23 6.63
CA ILE A 220 15.71 -18.56 5.27
C ILE A 220 14.60 -19.60 5.35
N GLY A 221 13.51 -19.41 4.59
CA GLY A 221 12.41 -20.38 4.47
C GLY A 221 11.77 -20.38 3.10
N TYR A 222 11.24 -21.50 2.67
CA TYR A 222 10.40 -21.65 1.48
C TYR A 222 8.93 -21.66 1.87
N PHE A 223 8.10 -21.06 1.02
CA PHE A 223 6.65 -20.96 1.22
C PHE A 223 5.93 -21.14 -0.11
N ASP A 224 4.81 -21.85 -0.12
CA ASP A 224 3.91 -21.96 -1.27
C ASP A 224 3.24 -20.63 -1.60
N ASP A 225 3.17 -19.73 -0.62
CA ASP A 225 2.82 -18.30 -0.79
C ASP A 225 3.83 -17.45 0.00
N ALA A 226 4.77 -16.83 -0.68
CA ALA A 226 5.83 -16.02 -0.07
C ALA A 226 5.30 -14.80 0.71
N ARG A 227 4.04 -14.37 0.48
CA ARG A 227 3.39 -13.34 1.31
C ARG A 227 3.24 -13.82 2.74
N LEU A 228 2.83 -15.09 2.93
CA LEU A 228 2.75 -15.73 4.25
C LEU A 228 4.13 -15.90 4.87
N GLY A 229 5.15 -16.13 4.05
CA GLY A 229 6.54 -16.16 4.48
C GLY A 229 7.04 -14.82 5.04
N LEU A 230 6.75 -13.73 4.35
CA LEU A 230 7.09 -12.38 4.82
C LEU A 230 6.31 -12.01 6.10
N GLU A 231 5.05 -12.41 6.21
CA GLU A 231 4.27 -12.24 7.44
C GLU A 231 4.84 -13.08 8.59
N ALA A 232 5.27 -14.32 8.32
CA ALA A 232 5.93 -15.17 9.31
C ALA A 232 7.27 -14.58 9.78
N TYR A 233 8.04 -13.98 8.88
CA TYR A 233 9.26 -13.22 9.21
C TYR A 233 8.96 -12.06 10.16
N ALA A 234 7.96 -11.23 9.87
CA ALA A 234 7.57 -10.13 10.75
C ALA A 234 7.06 -10.62 12.12
N ASN A 235 6.30 -11.73 12.15
CA ASN A 235 5.84 -12.36 13.39
C ASN A 235 7.01 -12.88 14.24
N ALA A 236 8.05 -13.42 13.60
CA ALA A 236 9.26 -13.86 14.30
C ALA A 236 10.00 -12.69 14.96
N ILE A 237 10.16 -11.56 14.24
CA ILE A 237 10.72 -10.32 14.79
C ILE A 237 9.88 -9.84 15.98
N ALA A 238 8.57 -9.76 15.82
CA ALA A 238 7.66 -9.32 16.87
C ALA A 238 7.78 -10.19 18.14
N LYS A 239 7.93 -11.49 17.95
CA LYS A 239 8.11 -12.45 19.04
C LYS A 239 9.46 -12.31 19.74
N ILE A 240 10.56 -12.17 18.99
CA ILE A 240 11.92 -12.00 19.52
C ILE A 240 12.01 -10.70 20.33
N TYR A 241 11.51 -9.60 19.80
CA TYR A 241 11.53 -8.28 20.45
C TYR A 241 10.35 -8.04 21.39
N GLN A 242 9.44 -9.01 21.56
CA GLN A 242 8.25 -8.93 22.43
C GLN A 242 7.40 -7.68 22.15
N VAL A 243 7.19 -7.38 20.85
CA VAL A 243 6.47 -6.19 20.38
C VAL A 243 5.04 -6.19 20.92
N LYS A 244 4.64 -5.06 21.50
CA LYS A 244 3.27 -4.77 21.95
C LYS A 244 2.87 -3.42 21.38
N LEU A 245 2.09 -3.44 20.32
CA LEU A 245 1.64 -2.21 19.67
C LEU A 245 0.48 -1.58 20.44
N PRO A 246 0.50 -0.26 20.68
CA PRO A 246 -0.64 0.46 21.22
C PRO A 246 -1.77 0.51 20.20
N LYS A 247 -2.97 0.98 20.63
CA LYS A 247 -4.06 1.28 19.69
C LYS A 247 -3.55 2.23 18.61
N GLN A 248 -3.80 1.89 17.35
CA GLN A 248 -3.51 2.76 16.22
C GLN A 248 -4.39 4.01 16.30
N GLN A 249 -3.78 5.17 16.13
CA GLN A 249 -4.42 6.47 16.20
C GLN A 249 -4.66 7.03 14.80
N ALA A 250 -5.69 7.87 14.65
CA ALA A 250 -5.94 8.65 13.45
C ALA A 250 -5.98 10.14 13.79
N GLY A 251 -5.45 11.02 12.93
CA GLY A 251 -5.36 12.42 13.33
C GLY A 251 -4.95 13.40 12.23
N LEU A 252 -4.25 14.46 12.64
CA LEU A 252 -3.77 15.53 11.77
C LEU A 252 -2.32 15.88 12.10
N CYS A 253 -1.54 16.13 11.04
CA CYS A 253 -0.21 16.72 11.07
C CYS A 253 -0.27 18.12 10.44
N THR A 254 0.36 19.13 11.05
CA THR A 254 0.28 20.50 10.53
C THR A 254 1.21 20.80 9.36
N TRP A 255 2.21 19.95 9.08
CA TRP A 255 3.31 20.23 8.14
C TRP A 255 2.87 20.62 6.73
N TYR A 256 1.99 19.83 6.12
CA TYR A 256 1.60 20.01 4.71
C TYR A 256 0.30 20.80 4.52
N MET A 257 -0.26 21.42 5.54
CA MET A 257 -1.51 22.15 5.41
C MET A 257 -1.44 23.17 4.29
N ASP A 258 -2.55 23.35 3.58
CA ASP A 258 -2.67 24.34 2.51
C ASP A 258 -2.73 25.79 3.03
N LYS A 259 -3.07 25.94 4.32
CA LYS A 259 -2.99 27.20 5.08
C LYS A 259 -2.34 26.94 6.43
N TYR A 260 -1.57 27.89 6.91
CA TYR A 260 -0.91 27.84 8.22
C TYR A 260 -0.07 26.56 8.39
N ALA A 261 0.71 26.18 7.36
CA ALA A 261 1.56 25.00 7.34
C ALA A 261 2.70 25.04 8.38
N ALA A 262 3.58 24.02 8.37
CA ALA A 262 4.64 23.83 9.33
C ALA A 262 4.12 23.66 10.75
N ALA A 263 4.53 24.48 11.72
CA ALA A 263 4.05 24.38 13.10
C ALA A 263 2.60 24.87 13.28
N CYS A 264 1.97 25.51 12.30
CA CYS A 264 0.80 26.36 12.51
C CYS A 264 1.14 27.56 13.45
N ASP A 265 0.17 28.10 14.18
CA ASP A 265 0.41 29.13 15.19
C ASP A 265 -0.69 29.10 16.27
N GLU A 266 -0.47 29.82 17.38
CA GLU A 266 -1.40 29.82 18.51
C GLU A 266 -2.72 30.57 18.25
N VAL A 267 -2.83 31.36 17.16
CA VAL A 267 -4.05 32.07 16.78
C VAL A 267 -4.98 31.10 16.02
N HIS A 268 -4.45 30.34 15.09
CA HIS A 268 -5.24 29.49 14.17
C HIS A 268 -5.42 28.05 14.69
N LEU A 269 -4.48 27.52 15.49
CA LEU A 269 -4.57 26.16 16.01
C LEU A 269 -5.84 25.89 16.84
N PRO A 270 -6.37 26.82 17.66
CA PRO A 270 -7.64 26.63 18.36
C PRO A 270 -8.83 26.39 17.42
N GLU A 271 -8.92 27.14 16.31
CA GLU A 271 -9.98 26.97 15.30
C GLU A 271 -9.87 25.61 14.62
N LEU A 272 -8.66 25.22 14.21
CA LEU A 272 -8.39 23.90 13.64
C LEU A 272 -8.78 22.78 14.60
N THR A 273 -8.40 22.91 15.87
CA THR A 273 -8.68 21.92 16.93
C THR A 273 -10.18 21.77 17.17
N ALA A 274 -10.90 22.90 17.30
CA ALA A 274 -12.34 22.88 17.50
C ALA A 274 -13.10 22.28 16.30
N ALA A 275 -12.70 22.62 15.06
CA ALA A 275 -13.28 22.07 13.85
C ALA A 275 -13.03 20.55 13.75
N SER A 276 -11.82 20.09 14.03
CA SER A 276 -11.44 18.68 14.04
C SER A 276 -12.23 17.88 15.08
N ALA A 277 -12.30 18.39 16.32
CA ALA A 277 -13.06 17.75 17.38
C ALA A 277 -14.56 17.65 17.05
N LYS A 278 -15.15 18.72 16.55
CA LYS A 278 -16.58 18.75 16.17
C LYS A 278 -16.89 17.79 15.01
N ALA A 279 -16.07 17.80 13.97
CA ALA A 279 -16.42 17.11 12.72
C ALA A 279 -15.97 15.63 12.71
N LEU A 280 -14.83 15.29 13.31
CA LEU A 280 -14.17 14.02 13.10
C LEU A 280 -14.00 13.16 14.38
N LYS A 281 -13.94 13.78 15.58
CA LYS A 281 -13.77 13.02 16.81
C LYS A 281 -14.84 11.94 17.03
N PRO A 282 -16.15 12.17 16.79
CA PRO A 282 -17.16 11.14 16.91
C PRO A 282 -16.93 9.92 15.99
N PHE A 283 -16.12 10.12 14.95
CA PHE A 283 -15.75 9.09 13.99
C PHE A 283 -14.44 8.37 14.33
N GLY A 284 -13.72 8.78 15.37
CA GLY A 284 -12.48 8.13 15.81
C GLY A 284 -11.22 8.90 15.44
N PHE A 285 -11.30 10.22 15.38
CA PHE A 285 -10.14 11.09 15.25
C PHE A 285 -9.52 11.31 16.64
N ASP A 286 -8.22 11.04 16.77
CA ASP A 286 -7.55 10.93 18.08
C ASP A 286 -6.59 12.10 18.37
N PHE A 287 -5.79 12.60 17.39
CA PHE A 287 -4.66 13.50 17.67
C PHE A 287 -4.52 14.69 16.72
N ILE A 288 -3.88 15.75 17.21
CA ILE A 288 -3.31 16.84 16.40
C ILE A 288 -1.83 16.95 16.73
N GLN A 289 -0.98 16.81 15.74
CA GLN A 289 0.47 16.86 15.86
C GLN A 289 0.99 18.17 15.22
N ILE A 290 1.67 18.97 16.05
CA ILE A 290 2.38 20.17 15.64
C ILE A 290 3.71 19.75 15.03
N ASP A 291 4.01 20.24 13.83
CA ASP A 291 5.24 19.90 13.11
C ASP A 291 6.34 20.96 13.29
N ASP A 292 7.37 20.96 12.46
CA ASP A 292 8.57 21.80 12.51
C ASP A 292 8.28 23.32 12.57
N ASP A 293 9.22 24.10 13.06
CA ASP A 293 9.28 25.55 13.25
C ASP A 293 8.70 26.06 14.60
N TRP A 294 8.25 25.22 15.53
CA TRP A 294 7.87 25.63 16.89
C TRP A 294 9.10 25.94 17.78
N GLN A 295 10.21 25.23 17.56
CA GLN A 295 11.44 25.22 18.37
C GLN A 295 12.36 26.41 18.04
N ASP A 296 13.26 26.71 18.98
CA ASP A 296 14.27 27.76 18.85
C ASP A 296 15.54 27.27 18.14
N GLY A 297 16.49 28.17 17.89
CA GLY A 297 17.79 27.92 17.32
C GLY A 297 18.01 28.47 15.91
N VAL A 298 19.11 28.05 15.28
CA VAL A 298 19.51 28.46 13.93
C VAL A 298 19.11 27.38 12.91
N LYS A 299 18.48 27.80 11.81
CA LYS A 299 18.11 26.91 10.70
C LYS A 299 19.34 26.70 9.80
N GLU A 300 20.05 25.60 10.00
CA GLU A 300 21.21 25.19 9.22
C GLU A 300 21.25 23.67 9.10
N ASN A 301 21.54 23.15 7.92
CA ASN A 301 21.56 21.73 7.61
C ASN A 301 20.27 21.03 8.09
N GLY A 302 19.11 21.53 7.62
CA GLY A 302 17.77 21.12 8.05
C GLY A 302 17.16 22.08 9.09
N PRO A 303 16.21 21.63 9.90
CA PRO A 303 15.45 22.44 10.86
C PRO A 303 16.30 23.10 11.95
N LYS A 304 15.69 24.02 12.71
CA LYS A 304 16.24 24.46 14.01
C LYS A 304 16.28 23.28 14.97
N LYS A 305 17.27 23.24 15.89
CA LYS A 305 17.53 22.04 16.71
C LYS A 305 17.63 22.30 18.21
N ASN A 306 17.22 23.48 18.67
CA ASN A 306 17.07 23.71 20.11
C ASN A 306 15.65 23.31 20.58
N PHE A 307 15.48 22.04 20.87
CA PHE A 307 14.21 21.45 21.35
C PHE A 307 14.00 21.63 22.85
N THR A 308 14.85 22.39 23.53
CA THR A 308 14.69 22.69 24.98
C THR A 308 13.69 23.80 25.23
N THR A 309 13.35 24.59 24.21
CA THR A 309 12.41 25.73 24.30
C THR A 309 11.76 26.01 22.95
N HIS A 310 10.68 26.76 22.97
CA HIS A 310 10.05 27.29 21.75
C HIS A 310 10.76 28.57 21.30
N ALA A 311 10.60 28.94 20.02
CA ALA A 311 11.15 30.19 19.49
C ALA A 311 10.47 31.39 20.16
N PRO A 312 11.21 32.34 20.79
CA PRO A 312 10.61 33.46 21.55
C PRO A 312 9.72 34.40 20.70
N LYS A 313 10.01 34.50 19.41
CA LYS A 313 9.23 35.24 18.41
C LYS A 313 8.59 34.31 17.38
N GLY A 314 8.40 33.05 17.77
CA GLY A 314 7.84 32.00 16.90
C GLY A 314 6.32 31.96 16.94
N PRO A 315 5.75 30.88 16.41
CA PRO A 315 4.30 30.75 16.29
C PRO A 315 3.57 30.58 17.62
N TYR A 316 4.27 30.25 18.72
CA TYR A 316 3.67 29.96 20.03
C TYR A 316 4.26 30.82 21.17
N PRO A 317 4.04 32.13 21.22
CA PRO A 317 4.55 33.00 22.27
C PRO A 317 4.07 32.63 23.69
N SER A 318 2.90 31.99 23.83
CA SER A 318 2.41 31.50 25.12
C SER A 318 3.07 30.20 25.58
N GLY A 319 3.87 29.57 24.73
CA GLY A 319 4.67 28.39 25.02
C GLY A 319 3.95 27.05 24.74
N MET A 320 4.75 26.00 24.59
CA MET A 320 4.28 24.69 24.13
C MET A 320 3.41 23.95 25.15
N LYS A 321 3.54 24.23 26.44
CA LYS A 321 2.63 23.69 27.48
C LYS A 321 1.21 24.18 27.28
N ALA A 322 1.03 25.49 27.11
CA ALA A 322 -0.30 26.09 26.89
C ALA A 322 -0.96 25.52 25.61
N THR A 323 -0.16 25.27 24.60
CA THR A 323 -0.60 24.68 23.34
C THR A 323 -1.08 23.24 23.52
N ALA A 324 -0.33 22.39 24.25
CA ALA A 324 -0.76 21.03 24.57
C ALA A 324 -2.05 21.01 25.39
N GLU A 325 -2.16 21.86 26.41
CA GLU A 325 -3.38 21.99 27.22
C GLU A 325 -4.61 22.44 26.41
N MET A 326 -4.40 23.31 25.41
CA MET A 326 -5.47 23.75 24.50
C MET A 326 -6.00 22.59 23.66
N ILE A 327 -5.12 21.75 23.08
CA ILE A 327 -5.52 20.57 22.33
C ILE A 327 -6.25 19.56 23.24
N GLN A 328 -5.73 19.33 24.45
CA GLN A 328 -6.34 18.42 25.43
C GLN A 328 -7.74 18.85 25.87
N LYS A 329 -8.04 20.16 25.96
CA LYS A 329 -9.39 20.69 26.27
C LYS A 329 -10.45 20.25 25.25
N SER A 330 -10.06 19.92 24.04
CA SER A 330 -10.92 19.34 23.00
C SER A 330 -10.96 17.80 23.05
N ASP A 331 -10.38 17.21 24.10
CA ASP A 331 -10.25 15.77 24.31
C ASP A 331 -9.56 15.08 23.12
N LEU A 332 -8.52 15.76 22.57
CA LEU A 332 -7.61 15.26 21.56
C LEU A 332 -6.20 15.09 22.13
N VAL A 333 -5.44 14.17 21.56
CA VAL A 333 -4.05 13.90 21.95
C VAL A 333 -3.13 14.97 21.34
N PRO A 334 -2.38 15.74 22.15
CA PRO A 334 -1.39 16.65 21.61
C PRO A 334 -0.16 15.91 21.12
N GLY A 335 0.22 16.16 19.87
CA GLY A 335 1.41 15.62 19.24
C GLY A 335 2.43 16.69 18.94
N ILE A 336 3.71 16.33 18.92
CA ILE A 336 4.82 17.24 18.61
C ILE A 336 5.90 16.54 17.79
N TRP A 337 6.45 17.29 16.86
CA TRP A 337 7.60 16.89 16.04
C TRP A 337 8.92 17.36 16.69
N PHE A 338 9.96 16.54 16.60
CA PHE A 338 11.34 16.93 16.96
C PHE A 338 12.35 15.91 16.40
N MET A 339 13.64 16.28 16.44
CA MET A 339 14.75 15.42 16.02
C MET A 339 15.57 14.99 17.24
N PRO A 340 15.37 13.77 17.75
CA PRO A 340 15.90 13.37 19.07
C PRO A 340 17.44 13.29 19.13
N PHE A 341 18.10 12.96 18.02
CA PHE A 341 19.53 12.67 17.98
C PHE A 341 20.33 13.70 17.20
N ALA A 342 19.70 14.82 16.83
CA ALA A 342 20.31 15.88 16.05
C ALA A 342 20.57 17.14 16.88
N GLY A 343 21.72 17.75 16.63
CA GLY A 343 22.07 19.07 17.10
C GLY A 343 22.65 19.94 15.97
N ASN A 344 23.14 21.13 16.34
CA ASN A 344 23.84 22.03 15.42
C ASN A 344 25.04 22.64 16.12
N TYR A 345 26.24 22.12 15.89
CA TYR A 345 27.44 22.57 16.57
C TYR A 345 27.84 24.03 16.24
N LYS A 346 27.28 24.63 15.19
CA LYS A 346 27.47 26.02 14.82
C LYS A 346 26.50 26.98 15.53
N ASP A 347 25.41 26.47 16.09
CA ASP A 347 24.46 27.27 16.85
C ASP A 347 25.05 27.68 18.20
N SER A 348 24.88 28.94 18.60
CA SER A 348 25.33 29.47 19.87
C SER A 348 24.86 28.69 21.09
N PHE A 349 23.66 28.08 20.99
CA PHE A 349 23.11 27.17 22.00
C PHE A 349 24.01 25.96 22.26
N TYR A 350 24.71 25.46 21.24
CA TYR A 350 25.60 24.31 21.33
C TYR A 350 27.06 24.66 21.54
N LYS A 351 27.43 25.96 21.69
CA LYS A 351 28.81 26.39 21.82
C LYS A 351 29.55 25.70 22.97
N ASP A 352 28.91 25.56 24.11
CA ASP A 352 29.44 24.93 25.33
C ASP A 352 29.03 23.45 25.45
N ARG A 353 28.56 22.83 24.37
CA ARG A 353 28.01 21.44 24.29
C ARG A 353 28.61 20.66 23.13
N GLN A 354 29.73 21.07 22.57
CA GLN A 354 30.31 20.41 21.38
C GLN A 354 30.91 19.04 21.68
N ASP A 355 31.16 18.74 22.92
CA ASP A 355 31.60 17.43 23.42
C ASP A 355 30.47 16.37 23.38
N LEU A 356 29.21 16.80 23.22
CA LEU A 356 28.05 15.89 23.07
C LEU A 356 27.97 15.18 21.71
N PHE A 357 28.74 15.64 20.72
CA PHE A 357 28.63 15.17 19.35
C PHE A 357 29.57 14.03 19.00
N VAL A 358 29.08 13.11 18.17
CA VAL A 358 29.90 12.11 17.47
C VAL A 358 30.96 12.82 16.64
N LYS A 359 32.18 12.27 16.57
CA LYS A 359 33.29 12.83 15.78
C LYS A 359 33.56 11.97 14.55
N LYS A 360 34.17 12.59 13.57
CA LYS A 360 34.85 11.91 12.46
C LYS A 360 36.26 11.52 12.87
N THR A 361 36.93 10.69 12.08
CA THR A 361 38.33 10.26 12.29
C THR A 361 39.31 11.43 12.35
N ASN A 362 39.00 12.57 11.74
CA ASN A 362 39.79 13.81 11.79
C ASN A 362 39.46 14.70 13.00
N GLY A 363 38.62 14.22 13.93
CA GLY A 363 38.25 14.96 15.15
C GLY A 363 37.15 16.02 14.97
N GLN A 364 36.69 16.28 13.75
CA GLN A 364 35.56 17.20 13.51
C GLN A 364 34.23 16.52 13.89
N PRO A 365 33.19 17.29 14.30
CA PRO A 365 31.85 16.75 14.55
C PRO A 365 31.30 16.01 13.32
N TYR A 366 30.60 14.89 13.56
CA TYR A 366 29.95 14.15 12.50
C TYR A 366 28.63 14.82 12.12
N GLU A 367 28.51 15.21 10.87
CA GLU A 367 27.35 15.89 10.34
C GLU A 367 26.79 15.09 9.17
N THR A 368 25.49 14.84 9.16
CA THR A 368 24.77 14.20 8.06
C THR A 368 24.50 15.18 6.93
N THR A 369 24.21 14.71 5.72
CA THR A 369 23.93 15.57 4.57
C THR A 369 22.71 16.47 4.81
N TRP A 370 21.70 15.94 5.51
CA TRP A 370 20.55 16.64 6.06
C TRP A 370 20.28 16.08 7.46
N GLY A 371 19.83 16.91 8.37
CA GLY A 371 19.50 16.51 9.74
C GLY A 371 20.43 17.10 10.80
N GLY A 372 21.63 17.54 10.43
CA GLY A 372 22.57 18.27 11.31
C GLY A 372 23.65 17.38 11.90
N THR A 373 24.19 17.84 13.05
CA THR A 373 25.27 17.20 13.79
C THR A 373 24.72 16.10 14.70
N CYS A 374 25.33 14.92 14.66
CA CYS A 374 24.86 13.73 15.39
C CYS A 374 25.27 13.79 16.87
N LEU A 375 24.32 13.62 17.77
CA LEU A 375 24.56 13.45 19.21
C LEU A 375 25.08 12.02 19.48
N ASP A 376 26.10 11.90 20.33
CA ASP A 376 26.71 10.62 20.67
C ASP A 376 25.92 9.88 21.73
N MET A 377 25.05 8.93 21.32
CA MET A 377 24.24 8.14 22.24
C MET A 377 25.03 7.09 23.05
N THR A 378 26.36 7.03 22.88
CA THR A 378 27.25 6.24 23.73
C THR A 378 27.79 7.05 24.93
N LEU A 379 27.58 8.37 24.93
CA LEU A 379 27.97 9.30 25.99
C LEU A 379 26.86 9.51 27.03
N PRO A 380 27.12 9.35 28.36
CA PRO A 380 26.13 9.63 29.39
C PRO A 380 25.60 11.08 29.37
N ALA A 381 26.47 12.08 29.06
CA ALA A 381 26.07 13.48 28.96
C ALA A 381 25.07 13.72 27.81
N SER A 382 25.29 13.13 26.64
CA SER A 382 24.37 13.25 25.50
C SER A 382 23.06 12.51 25.77
N GLN A 383 23.12 11.35 26.44
CA GLN A 383 21.92 10.64 26.88
C GLN A 383 21.09 11.47 27.87
N GLU A 384 21.75 12.16 28.84
CA GLU A 384 21.05 13.04 29.78
C GLU A 384 20.41 14.25 29.08
N PHE A 385 21.13 14.83 28.11
CA PHE A 385 20.57 15.92 27.31
C PHE A 385 19.30 15.49 26.56
N VAL A 386 19.34 14.36 25.83
CA VAL A 386 18.15 13.82 25.13
C VAL A 386 17.05 13.47 26.13
N ARG A 387 17.37 12.85 27.27
CA ARG A 387 16.40 12.53 28.33
C ARG A 387 15.69 13.78 28.82
N SER A 388 16.40 14.87 29.06
CA SER A 388 15.84 16.13 29.54
C SER A 388 14.85 16.75 28.54
N ILE A 389 15.14 16.66 27.23
CA ILE A 389 14.23 17.09 26.16
C ILE A 389 12.96 16.23 26.17
N VAL A 390 13.11 14.92 26.13
CA VAL A 390 11.98 13.97 26.08
C VAL A 390 11.08 14.12 27.32
N HIS A 391 11.69 14.24 28.51
CA HIS A 391 10.93 14.45 29.75
C HIS A 391 10.13 15.76 29.69
N ARG A 392 10.73 16.84 29.23
CA ARG A 392 10.06 18.13 29.06
C ARG A 392 8.86 18.04 28.12
N LEU A 393 9.04 17.42 26.95
CA LEU A 393 7.97 17.28 25.96
C LEU A 393 6.81 16.44 26.51
N SER A 394 7.10 15.31 27.19
CA SER A 394 6.08 14.36 27.63
C SER A 394 5.45 14.65 28.99
N HIS A 395 6.24 15.16 29.97
CA HIS A 395 5.81 15.35 31.35
C HIS A 395 5.57 16.82 31.69
N ASP A 396 6.50 17.72 31.32
CA ASP A 396 6.36 19.13 31.71
C ASP A 396 5.33 19.84 30.79
N TRP A 397 5.31 19.51 29.49
CA TRP A 397 4.39 20.10 28.52
C TRP A 397 3.17 19.23 28.22
N GLY A 398 3.25 17.90 28.40
CA GLY A 398 2.10 17.02 28.31
C GLY A 398 1.81 16.44 26.91
N TYR A 399 2.74 16.47 25.99
CA TYR A 399 2.58 15.85 24.67
C TYR A 399 2.61 14.31 24.77
N LYS A 400 1.71 13.64 24.03
CA LYS A 400 1.52 12.19 24.07
C LYS A 400 1.67 11.48 22.71
N PHE A 401 1.96 12.24 21.66
CA PHE A 401 2.29 11.71 20.34
C PHE A 401 3.58 12.38 19.86
N PHE A 402 4.63 11.61 19.62
CA PHE A 402 5.94 12.09 19.16
C PHE A 402 6.19 11.67 17.72
N LYS A 403 6.34 12.65 16.81
CA LYS A 403 6.91 12.44 15.47
C LYS A 403 8.39 12.77 15.55
N MET A 404 9.24 11.76 15.47
CA MET A 404 10.69 11.85 15.66
C MET A 404 11.39 11.77 14.31
N ASP A 405 11.85 12.90 13.80
CA ASP A 405 12.47 13.00 12.48
C ASP A 405 14.00 12.88 12.55
N GLY A 406 14.62 12.73 11.36
CA GLY A 406 16.06 12.59 11.23
C GLY A 406 16.63 11.43 12.05
N PHE A 407 15.89 10.34 12.18
CA PHE A 407 16.18 9.24 13.09
C PHE A 407 17.53 8.58 12.84
N TRP A 408 18.03 8.63 11.60
CA TRP A 408 19.35 8.16 11.19
C TRP A 408 20.52 8.91 11.86
N THR A 409 20.30 10.13 12.36
CA THR A 409 21.35 10.86 13.10
C THR A 409 21.80 10.12 14.35
N GLY A 410 20.93 9.28 14.95
CA GLY A 410 21.28 8.43 16.09
C GLY A 410 22.24 7.29 15.74
N SER A 411 22.34 6.89 14.48
CA SER A 411 23.34 5.93 14.00
C SER A 411 24.60 6.61 13.43
N ALA A 412 24.63 7.92 13.32
CA ALA A 412 25.73 8.68 12.71
C ALA A 412 26.19 8.08 11.36
N THR A 413 25.22 7.92 10.44
CA THR A 413 25.46 7.44 9.07
C THR A 413 25.01 8.51 8.07
N PRO A 414 25.58 8.57 6.85
CA PRO A 414 25.12 9.49 5.82
C PRO A 414 23.63 9.27 5.51
N LEU A 415 22.95 10.33 5.09
CA LEU A 415 21.59 10.20 4.54
C LEU A 415 21.70 9.61 3.13
N MET A 416 21.28 8.37 2.97
CA MET A 416 21.31 7.63 1.71
C MET A 416 19.99 6.90 1.49
N TYR A 417 19.42 7.08 0.31
CA TYR A 417 18.29 6.28 -0.14
C TYR A 417 18.75 4.90 -0.62
N VAL A 418 17.87 3.94 -0.68
CA VAL A 418 18.13 2.62 -1.29
C VAL A 418 18.56 2.81 -2.74
N ASN A 419 19.74 2.33 -3.08
CA ASN A 419 20.35 2.46 -4.40
C ASN A 419 21.43 1.39 -4.62
N ASP A 420 22.02 1.35 -5.80
CA ASP A 420 23.10 0.42 -6.17
C ASP A 420 24.38 0.62 -5.35
N GLY A 421 24.52 1.80 -4.73
CA GLY A 421 25.68 2.18 -3.92
C GLY A 421 25.53 1.85 -2.43
N TYR A 422 24.66 0.92 -1.99
CA TYR A 422 24.45 0.61 -0.57
C TYR A 422 25.79 0.42 0.19
N LYS A 423 26.85 -0.06 -0.47
CA LYS A 423 28.20 -0.22 0.09
C LYS A 423 28.87 1.10 0.43
N GLN A 424 28.38 2.22 -0.09
CA GLN A 424 28.86 3.58 0.12
C GLN A 424 28.09 4.32 1.21
N ASP A 425 27.22 3.65 1.95
CA ASP A 425 26.38 4.25 3.01
C ASP A 425 27.19 4.72 4.22
N GLY A 426 28.52 4.60 4.20
CA GLY A 426 29.44 5.19 5.16
C GLY A 426 29.31 4.68 6.59
N ILE A 427 28.81 3.45 6.79
CA ILE A 427 28.78 2.87 8.12
C ILE A 427 30.23 2.62 8.59
N GLY A 428 30.58 3.11 9.78
CA GLY A 428 31.92 3.00 10.35
C GLY A 428 32.79 4.26 10.21
N ASP A 429 32.33 5.31 9.56
CA ASP A 429 33.03 6.60 9.47
C ASP A 429 32.96 7.41 10.77
N ALA A 430 31.99 7.11 11.61
CA ALA A 430 31.77 7.78 12.88
C ALA A 430 32.67 7.21 13.98
N VAL A 431 33.22 8.08 14.80
CA VAL A 431 34.01 7.75 15.99
C VAL A 431 33.17 8.09 17.22
N PHE A 432 32.61 7.09 17.86
CA PHE A 432 31.88 7.23 19.11
C PHE A 432 32.85 7.33 20.30
N ALA A 433 32.44 8.01 21.35
CA ALA A 433 33.20 8.11 22.59
C ALA A 433 33.43 6.73 23.24
N ASN A 434 32.46 5.82 23.13
CA ASN A 434 32.64 4.43 23.49
C ASN A 434 32.96 3.58 22.23
N PRO A 435 34.23 3.22 22.01
CA PRO A 435 34.67 2.49 20.83
C PRO A 435 34.22 1.01 20.80
N ASP A 436 33.65 0.50 21.90
CA ASP A 436 33.09 -0.87 21.98
C ASP A 436 31.63 -0.92 21.49
N LYS A 437 31.04 0.21 21.12
CA LYS A 437 29.66 0.34 20.60
C LYS A 437 29.65 0.55 19.09
N THR A 438 28.75 -0.14 18.41
CA THR A 438 28.48 0.06 16.98
C THR A 438 27.49 1.21 16.76
N ASN A 439 27.36 1.65 15.52
CA ASN A 439 26.35 2.65 15.10
C ASN A 439 24.93 2.22 15.46
N ILE A 440 24.58 0.96 15.28
CA ILE A 440 23.26 0.42 15.57
C ILE A 440 23.01 0.31 17.08
N GLU A 441 24.04 -0.07 17.86
CA GLU A 441 23.92 -0.05 19.32
C GLU A 441 23.65 1.37 19.86
N ALA A 442 24.34 2.38 19.33
CA ALA A 442 24.11 3.78 19.70
C ALA A 442 22.67 4.22 19.42
N LEU A 443 22.15 3.94 18.21
CA LEU A 443 20.77 4.21 17.83
C LEU A 443 19.76 3.50 18.75
N ARG A 444 19.99 2.22 19.03
CA ARG A 444 19.08 1.42 19.87
C ARG A 444 19.10 1.90 21.32
N ASP A 445 20.27 2.22 21.86
CA ASP A 445 20.40 2.73 23.23
C ASP A 445 19.69 4.09 23.37
N GLY A 446 19.86 4.99 22.38
CA GLY A 446 19.15 6.27 22.34
C GLY A 446 17.63 6.08 22.24
N THR A 447 17.15 5.16 21.40
CA THR A 447 15.70 4.91 21.24
C THR A 447 15.08 4.28 22.50
N LYS A 448 15.78 3.34 23.16
CA LYS A 448 15.36 2.79 24.46
C LYS A 448 15.29 3.89 25.54
N LEU A 449 16.25 4.82 25.52
CA LEU A 449 16.27 5.98 26.41
C LEU A 449 15.01 6.85 26.22
N ILE A 450 14.64 7.14 24.95
CA ILE A 450 13.44 7.91 24.62
C ILE A 450 12.19 7.22 25.18
N ARG A 451 11.99 5.93 24.90
CA ARG A 451 10.83 5.18 25.42
C ARG A 451 10.77 5.24 26.95
N LYS A 452 11.92 5.05 27.62
CA LYS A 452 12.00 5.09 29.09
C LYS A 452 11.69 6.48 29.65
N ALA A 453 12.16 7.55 29.00
CA ALA A 453 11.95 8.93 29.43
C ALA A 453 10.54 9.44 29.14
N ALA A 454 9.97 9.06 27.99
CA ALA A 454 8.61 9.44 27.59
C ALA A 454 7.51 8.70 28.38
N GLY A 455 7.79 7.44 28.76
CA GLY A 455 6.81 6.55 29.38
C GLY A 455 6.01 5.71 28.39
N PRO A 456 5.21 4.73 28.88
CA PRO A 456 4.47 3.79 28.04
C PRO A 456 3.30 4.43 27.27
N ASP A 457 2.76 5.55 27.77
CA ASP A 457 1.55 6.18 27.23
C ASP A 457 1.82 7.15 26.08
N VAL A 458 3.09 7.37 25.73
CA VAL A 458 3.47 8.23 24.60
C VAL A 458 3.60 7.39 23.34
N PHE A 459 2.87 7.76 22.30
CA PHE A 459 2.98 7.13 20.99
C PHE A 459 4.25 7.63 20.26
N LEU A 460 5.12 6.70 19.85
CA LEU A 460 6.40 6.99 19.21
C LEU A 460 6.36 6.67 17.72
N LEU A 461 6.31 7.68 16.87
CA LEU A 461 6.44 7.58 15.43
C LEU A 461 7.88 7.94 15.02
N GLY A 462 8.63 6.98 14.49
CA GLY A 462 9.94 7.21 13.87
C GLY A 462 9.80 7.67 12.42
N CYS A 463 10.54 8.68 12.01
CA CYS A 463 10.61 9.18 10.65
C CYS A 463 12.11 9.25 10.26
N CYS A 464 12.59 8.61 9.30
CA CYS A 464 12.13 7.96 8.10
C CYS A 464 13.03 6.76 7.75
N VAL A 465 12.46 5.59 7.52
CA VAL A 465 13.25 4.43 7.07
C VAL A 465 13.76 4.60 5.65
N VAL A 466 12.97 5.24 4.80
CA VAL A 466 13.29 5.39 3.38
C VAL A 466 14.50 6.28 3.11
N GLN A 467 14.81 7.20 4.01
CA GLN A 467 15.97 8.09 3.87
C GLN A 467 17.28 7.44 4.30
N ASN A 468 17.23 6.51 5.28
CA ASN A 468 18.41 5.76 5.69
C ASN A 468 18.03 4.34 6.10
N MET A 469 18.12 3.43 5.17
CA MET A 469 17.78 2.01 5.40
C MET A 469 18.75 1.29 6.34
N ARG A 470 19.91 1.88 6.67
CA ARG A 470 20.79 1.34 7.72
C ARG A 470 20.11 1.31 9.09
N SER A 471 19.25 2.27 9.36
CA SER A 471 18.49 2.32 10.62
C SER A 471 17.26 1.40 10.64
N PHE A 472 16.89 0.77 9.52
CA PHE A 472 15.66 -0.01 9.37
C PHE A 472 15.53 -1.11 10.44
N GLY A 473 16.38 -2.14 10.38
CA GLY A 473 16.37 -3.22 11.36
C GLY A 473 16.73 -2.75 12.78
N GLY A 474 17.60 -1.75 12.91
CA GLY A 474 18.00 -1.18 14.19
C GLY A 474 16.88 -0.57 15.03
N THR A 475 15.70 -0.32 14.43
CA THR A 475 14.52 0.21 15.13
C THR A 475 13.50 -0.87 15.51
N PHE A 476 13.68 -2.13 15.14
CA PHE A 476 12.75 -3.20 15.46
C PHE A 476 12.51 -3.35 16.96
N GLY A 477 11.24 -3.38 17.36
CA GLY A 477 10.78 -3.55 18.74
C GLY A 477 10.89 -2.31 19.63
N LEU A 478 11.21 -1.13 19.09
CA LEU A 478 11.44 0.10 19.85
C LEU A 478 10.43 1.22 19.59
N LEU A 479 9.71 1.16 18.46
CA LEU A 479 8.80 2.20 17.98
C LEU A 479 7.39 1.66 17.80
N ASP A 480 6.40 2.54 17.94
CA ASP A 480 4.99 2.19 17.75
C ASP A 480 4.58 2.32 16.28
N ALA A 481 5.15 3.31 15.59
CA ALA A 481 4.95 3.50 14.16
C ALA A 481 6.25 3.92 13.46
N MET A 482 6.33 3.68 12.15
CA MET A 482 7.48 4.03 11.33
C MET A 482 7.03 4.57 9.97
N ARG A 483 7.55 5.74 9.59
CA ARG A 483 7.44 6.29 8.27
C ARG A 483 8.10 5.37 7.25
N VAL A 484 7.36 4.90 6.26
CA VAL A 484 7.84 3.91 5.27
C VAL A 484 7.98 4.47 3.86
N GLY A 485 7.61 5.72 3.64
CA GLY A 485 7.72 6.43 2.36
C GLY A 485 8.44 7.78 2.49
N PRO A 486 8.77 8.44 1.35
CA PRO A 486 9.28 9.80 1.34
C PRO A 486 8.20 10.81 1.72
N ASP A 487 8.58 12.08 1.86
CA ASP A 487 7.66 13.19 2.07
C ASP A 487 6.73 13.35 0.87
N THR A 488 5.51 12.83 1.00
CA THR A 488 4.49 12.83 -0.05
C THR A 488 3.11 12.57 0.54
N ASN A 489 2.06 12.75 -0.26
CA ASN A 489 0.74 12.25 0.13
C ASN A 489 0.67 10.72 -0.01
N SER A 490 -0.29 10.09 0.66
CA SER A 490 -0.56 8.66 0.62
C SER A 490 -1.19 8.18 -0.70
N GLY A 491 -0.76 8.72 -1.84
CA GLY A 491 -1.16 8.27 -3.17
C GLY A 491 -0.28 7.13 -3.68
N GLU A 492 -0.01 7.12 -4.97
CA GLU A 492 0.78 6.08 -5.63
C GLU A 492 2.15 5.86 -4.98
N ILE A 493 2.89 6.93 -4.68
CA ILE A 493 4.24 6.83 -4.09
C ILE A 493 4.19 6.25 -2.67
N GLY A 494 3.24 6.70 -1.83
CA GLY A 494 3.02 6.13 -0.49
C GLY A 494 2.65 4.65 -0.57
N SER A 495 1.76 4.28 -1.50
CA SER A 495 1.37 2.89 -1.76
C SER A 495 2.55 2.02 -2.25
N LEU A 496 3.39 2.54 -3.14
CA LEU A 496 4.58 1.86 -3.64
C LEU A 496 5.51 1.45 -2.48
N HIS A 497 5.87 2.40 -1.62
CA HIS A 497 6.77 2.12 -0.50
C HIS A 497 6.14 1.22 0.57
N ALA A 498 4.88 1.47 0.92
CA ALA A 498 4.18 0.64 1.91
C ALA A 498 3.93 -0.79 1.42
N SER A 499 3.68 -1.00 0.11
CA SER A 499 3.54 -2.33 -0.48
C SER A 499 4.80 -3.18 -0.37
N ARG A 500 5.99 -2.57 -0.30
CA ARG A 500 7.24 -3.31 -0.12
C ARG A 500 7.42 -3.88 1.29
N VAL A 501 6.79 -3.27 2.29
CA VAL A 501 6.94 -3.60 3.72
C VAL A 501 5.59 -3.78 4.43
N TRP A 502 4.50 -4.12 3.68
CA TRP A 502 3.15 -4.30 4.24
C TRP A 502 3.13 -5.29 5.41
N PHE A 503 3.97 -6.33 5.33
CA PHE A 503 4.00 -7.41 6.31
C PHE A 503 4.50 -6.99 7.70
N LEU A 504 5.19 -5.85 7.81
CA LEU A 504 5.61 -5.27 9.10
C LEU A 504 4.46 -4.54 9.80
N HIS A 505 3.47 -4.03 9.01
CA HIS A 505 2.32 -3.30 9.53
C HIS A 505 1.49 -4.16 10.48
N GLY A 506 1.20 -3.63 11.67
CA GLY A 506 0.41 -4.32 12.70
C GLY A 506 1.10 -5.51 13.35
N ARG A 507 2.39 -5.74 13.07
CA ARG A 507 3.22 -6.80 13.67
C ARG A 507 4.45 -6.24 14.36
N VAL A 508 5.24 -5.44 13.64
CA VAL A 508 6.48 -4.83 14.17
C VAL A 508 6.26 -3.38 14.59
N TRP A 509 5.46 -2.66 13.82
CA TRP A 509 4.98 -1.30 14.04
C TRP A 509 3.75 -1.00 13.18
N TRP A 510 3.17 0.20 13.33
CA TRP A 510 2.21 0.73 12.38
C TRP A 510 2.96 1.45 11.26
N ASN A 511 2.79 1.03 10.01
CA ASN A 511 3.38 1.73 8.88
C ASN A 511 2.74 3.11 8.72
N ASP A 512 3.55 4.12 8.48
CA ASP A 512 3.14 5.48 8.15
C ASP A 512 3.50 5.79 6.68
N PRO A 513 2.52 5.87 5.77
CA PRO A 513 2.76 6.20 4.37
C PRO A 513 2.81 7.71 4.09
N ASP A 514 2.85 8.54 5.13
CA ASP A 514 2.64 9.98 5.15
C ASP A 514 1.15 10.40 5.05
N PHE A 515 0.86 11.69 4.92
CA PHE A 515 -0.48 12.23 5.06
C PHE A 515 -1.45 11.84 3.93
N VAL A 516 -2.70 11.72 4.29
CA VAL A 516 -3.81 11.52 3.35
C VAL A 516 -4.29 12.86 2.80
N SER A 517 -4.27 13.03 1.48
CA SER A 517 -4.79 14.23 0.84
C SER A 517 -6.17 13.98 0.24
N VAL A 518 -7.15 14.78 0.71
CA VAL A 518 -8.51 14.82 0.15
C VAL A 518 -8.89 16.22 -0.33
N ARG A 519 -7.89 17.04 -0.68
CA ARG A 519 -8.03 18.46 -1.08
C ARG A 519 -8.94 18.66 -2.27
N SER A 520 -9.61 19.80 -2.30
CA SER A 520 -10.57 20.14 -3.38
C SER A 520 -9.94 20.24 -4.78
N ARG A 521 -8.60 20.41 -4.85
CA ARG A 521 -7.86 20.37 -6.13
C ARG A 521 -7.79 18.98 -6.76
N LEU A 522 -7.96 17.93 -5.97
CA LEU A 522 -8.04 16.55 -6.45
C LEU A 522 -9.44 16.27 -6.97
N SER A 523 -9.59 15.40 -7.97
CA SER A 523 -10.90 14.86 -8.29
C SER A 523 -11.47 14.12 -7.08
N LEU A 524 -12.79 13.92 -7.03
CA LEU A 524 -13.42 13.19 -5.94
C LEU A 524 -12.95 11.73 -5.90
N ASP A 525 -12.74 11.14 -7.07
CA ASP A 525 -12.24 9.76 -7.19
C ASP A 525 -10.81 9.63 -6.70
N GLN A 526 -9.95 10.58 -7.02
CA GLN A 526 -8.57 10.60 -6.52
C GLN A 526 -8.51 10.81 -5.00
N ALA A 527 -9.37 11.65 -4.43
CA ALA A 527 -9.47 11.82 -2.98
C ALA A 527 -9.93 10.51 -2.30
N ARG A 528 -10.91 9.81 -2.89
CA ARG A 528 -11.37 8.49 -2.43
C ARG A 528 -10.32 7.40 -2.60
N LEU A 529 -9.56 7.45 -3.70
CA LEU A 529 -8.43 6.54 -3.94
C LEU A 529 -7.42 6.66 -2.81
N ASN A 530 -6.93 7.88 -2.52
CA ASN A 530 -5.90 8.13 -1.50
C ASN A 530 -6.39 7.71 -0.10
N ALA A 531 -7.55 8.21 0.32
CA ALA A 531 -8.11 7.90 1.64
C ALA A 531 -8.52 6.43 1.75
N GLY A 532 -9.11 5.88 0.69
CA GLY A 532 -9.57 4.50 0.65
C GLY A 532 -8.41 3.51 0.71
N TRP A 533 -7.31 3.77 0.00
CA TRP A 533 -6.14 2.91 0.09
C TRP A 533 -5.54 2.90 1.50
N THR A 534 -5.31 4.07 2.10
CA THR A 534 -4.74 4.17 3.46
C THR A 534 -5.63 3.46 4.49
N ALA A 535 -6.95 3.68 4.41
CA ALA A 535 -7.90 3.06 5.34
C ALA A 535 -8.04 1.54 5.14
N ILE A 536 -8.03 1.04 3.90
CA ILE A 536 -8.15 -0.40 3.61
C ILE A 536 -6.84 -1.13 3.89
N SER A 537 -5.69 -0.57 3.51
CA SER A 537 -4.39 -1.17 3.84
C SER A 537 -4.10 -1.14 5.35
N GLY A 538 -4.90 -0.37 6.11
CA GLY A 538 -4.79 -0.24 7.57
C GLY A 538 -3.65 0.66 8.02
N GLN A 539 -2.93 1.33 7.10
CA GLN A 539 -1.81 2.19 7.41
C GLN A 539 -2.20 3.33 8.38
N LEU A 540 -1.22 3.98 8.99
CA LEU A 540 -1.48 5.13 9.86
C LEU A 540 -2.20 6.22 9.06
N PHE A 541 -3.39 6.62 9.54
CA PHE A 541 -4.26 7.55 8.83
C PHE A 541 -4.21 8.93 9.49
N TYR A 542 -3.62 9.89 8.83
CA TYR A 542 -3.72 11.29 9.24
C TYR A 542 -3.79 12.21 8.02
N ILE A 543 -4.52 13.29 8.18
CA ILE A 543 -4.65 14.36 7.19
C ILE A 543 -3.68 15.49 7.51
N SER A 544 -3.46 16.37 6.53
CA SER A 544 -2.63 17.57 6.74
C SER A 544 -3.24 18.74 5.97
N ASP A 545 -4.41 19.18 6.43
CA ASP A 545 -5.23 20.13 5.71
C ASP A 545 -5.95 21.09 6.67
N TRP A 546 -6.32 22.30 6.17
CA TRP A 546 -7.07 23.29 6.93
C TRP A 546 -8.57 22.95 6.95
N LEU A 547 -8.98 22.12 7.92
CA LEU A 547 -10.34 21.59 8.04
C LEU A 547 -11.47 22.62 8.16
N PRO A 548 -11.31 23.81 8.81
CA PRO A 548 -12.39 24.78 8.91
C PRO A 548 -13.00 25.18 7.57
N SER A 549 -12.27 25.11 6.47
CA SER A 549 -12.75 25.45 5.13
C SER A 549 -13.11 24.26 4.24
N TYR A 550 -13.11 23.02 4.79
CA TYR A 550 -13.35 21.83 3.97
C TYR A 550 -14.80 21.67 3.55
N PRO A 551 -15.07 21.35 2.27
CA PRO A 551 -16.40 20.97 1.81
C PRO A 551 -16.90 19.71 2.54
N ALA A 552 -18.21 19.64 2.78
CA ALA A 552 -18.84 18.52 3.50
C ALA A 552 -18.54 17.15 2.84
N GLU A 553 -18.49 17.09 1.52
CA GLU A 553 -18.17 15.88 0.76
C GLU A 553 -16.74 15.36 1.01
N ARG A 554 -15.77 16.26 1.24
CA ARG A 554 -14.39 15.91 1.56
C ARG A 554 -14.26 15.42 3.00
N LEU A 555 -14.95 16.07 3.92
CA LEU A 555 -15.05 15.61 5.31
C LEU A 555 -15.73 14.25 5.41
N ASP A 556 -16.73 13.96 4.57
CA ASP A 556 -17.38 12.65 4.55
C ASP A 556 -16.42 11.53 4.16
N ILE A 557 -15.53 11.75 3.17
CA ILE A 557 -14.48 10.78 2.84
C ILE A 557 -13.65 10.43 4.09
N VAL A 558 -13.18 11.43 4.83
CA VAL A 558 -12.38 11.22 6.06
C VAL A 558 -13.18 10.45 7.10
N LYS A 559 -14.43 10.85 7.37
CA LYS A 559 -15.34 10.19 8.31
C LYS A 559 -15.53 8.70 8.00
N ARG A 560 -15.59 8.33 6.73
CA ARG A 560 -15.77 6.92 6.31
C ARG A 560 -14.47 6.11 6.38
N CYS A 561 -13.31 6.75 6.58
CA CYS A 561 -12.01 6.11 6.64
C CYS A 561 -11.43 5.95 8.05
N ILE A 562 -12.06 6.52 9.08
CA ILE A 562 -11.64 6.45 10.48
C ILE A 562 -12.75 5.85 11.37
N PRO A 563 -12.37 5.18 12.48
CA PRO A 563 -11.03 4.90 12.99
C PRO A 563 -10.31 3.81 12.20
N ALA A 564 -9.01 3.61 12.47
CA ALA A 564 -8.28 2.47 11.93
C ALA A 564 -8.90 1.13 12.38
N HIS A 565 -8.96 0.16 11.47
CA HIS A 565 -9.57 -1.15 11.74
C HIS A 565 -8.65 -2.11 12.52
N GLY A 566 -7.36 -1.81 12.60
CA GLY A 566 -6.38 -2.57 13.39
C GLY A 566 -6.13 -4.00 12.91
N LEU A 567 -6.39 -4.29 11.64
CA LEU A 567 -6.12 -5.59 11.00
C LEU A 567 -5.00 -5.45 9.97
N PRO A 568 -4.12 -6.44 9.84
CA PRO A 568 -3.16 -6.47 8.74
C PRO A 568 -3.91 -6.80 7.42
N ALA A 569 -3.97 -5.83 6.51
CA ALA A 569 -4.43 -6.06 5.16
C ALA A 569 -3.33 -6.71 4.31
N ARG A 570 -3.72 -7.47 3.29
CA ARG A 570 -2.78 -8.18 2.42
C ARG A 570 -2.91 -7.72 0.97
N PRO A 571 -1.80 -7.27 0.33
CA PRO A 571 -1.79 -7.04 -1.11
C PRO A 571 -1.87 -8.39 -1.85
N VAL A 572 -2.76 -8.47 -2.85
CA VAL A 572 -3.00 -9.71 -3.60
C VAL A 572 -1.95 -9.91 -4.69
N ASP A 573 -1.56 -8.84 -5.34
CA ASP A 573 -0.74 -8.78 -6.57
C ASP A 573 0.64 -8.13 -6.34
N VAL A 574 1.17 -8.19 -5.11
CA VAL A 574 2.44 -7.54 -4.73
C VAL A 574 3.67 -8.10 -5.47
N PHE A 575 3.57 -9.29 -6.04
CA PHE A 575 4.63 -9.89 -6.86
C PHE A 575 4.39 -9.74 -8.36
N ASP A 576 3.25 -9.15 -8.76
CA ASP A 576 2.86 -8.97 -10.16
C ASP A 576 3.19 -7.54 -10.65
N SER A 577 3.16 -6.55 -9.76
CA SER A 577 3.36 -5.13 -10.11
C SER A 577 4.11 -4.36 -9.02
N GLN A 578 4.77 -3.26 -9.42
CA GLN A 578 5.51 -2.38 -8.49
C GLN A 578 4.62 -1.78 -7.40
N VAL A 579 3.38 -1.43 -7.75
CA VAL A 579 2.37 -0.93 -6.83
C VAL A 579 1.18 -1.87 -6.84
N ALA A 580 0.87 -2.48 -5.71
CA ALA A 580 -0.25 -3.41 -5.62
C ALA A 580 -1.58 -2.71 -5.92
N ARG A 581 -2.37 -3.32 -6.80
CA ARG A 581 -3.68 -2.83 -7.24
C ARG A 581 -4.85 -3.50 -6.54
N ILE A 582 -4.63 -4.66 -5.93
CA ILE A 582 -5.67 -5.43 -5.25
C ILE A 582 -5.26 -5.66 -3.80
N TRP A 583 -6.14 -5.25 -2.88
CA TRP A 583 -5.93 -5.46 -1.45
C TRP A 583 -7.12 -6.21 -0.83
N LEU A 584 -6.83 -7.09 0.12
CA LEU A 584 -7.81 -7.83 0.91
C LEU A 584 -7.67 -7.49 2.39
N VAL A 585 -8.79 -7.13 3.02
CA VAL A 585 -8.94 -7.11 4.48
C VAL A 585 -9.87 -8.24 4.87
N THR A 586 -9.42 -9.11 5.75
CA THR A 586 -10.22 -10.20 6.31
C THR A 586 -10.34 -10.03 7.82
N ASP A 587 -11.56 -10.04 8.33
CA ASP A 587 -11.83 -10.10 9.77
C ASP A 587 -12.44 -11.44 10.16
N THR A 588 -11.73 -12.18 11.00
CA THR A 588 -12.14 -13.46 11.59
C THR A 588 -12.19 -13.40 13.12
N ARG A 589 -12.14 -12.21 13.72
CA ARG A 589 -12.20 -12.04 15.18
C ARG A 589 -13.58 -12.35 15.76
N GLN A 590 -14.61 -12.39 14.92
CA GLN A 590 -15.98 -12.75 15.28
C GLN A 590 -16.42 -14.02 14.54
N ALA A 591 -17.55 -14.58 14.97
CA ALA A 591 -18.10 -15.82 14.37
C ALA A 591 -18.40 -15.67 12.85
N VAL A 592 -18.75 -14.46 12.41
CA VAL A 592 -19.03 -14.16 11.01
C VAL A 592 -17.77 -13.54 10.40
N ARG A 593 -17.18 -14.24 9.43
CA ARG A 593 -16.07 -13.73 8.61
C ARG A 593 -16.57 -12.59 7.72
N ARG A 594 -15.76 -11.51 7.63
CA ARG A 594 -15.97 -10.38 6.73
C ARG A 594 -14.75 -10.18 5.86
N ASP A 595 -14.98 -10.07 4.57
CA ASP A 595 -13.95 -9.79 3.57
C ASP A 595 -14.28 -8.50 2.82
N VAL A 596 -13.28 -7.61 2.72
CA VAL A 596 -13.35 -6.40 1.90
C VAL A 596 -12.23 -6.44 0.89
N VAL A 597 -12.59 -6.42 -0.38
CA VAL A 597 -11.68 -6.41 -1.52
C VAL A 597 -11.67 -5.02 -2.13
N ALA A 598 -10.49 -4.43 -2.25
CA ALA A 598 -10.31 -3.13 -2.85
C ALA A 598 -9.47 -3.23 -4.12
N PHE A 599 -9.91 -2.54 -5.16
CA PHE A 599 -9.23 -2.41 -6.44
C PHE A 599 -8.80 -0.98 -6.64
N TYR A 600 -7.57 -0.77 -7.09
CA TYR A 600 -6.98 0.55 -7.30
C TYR A 600 -6.40 0.70 -8.69
N ASN A 601 -6.68 1.82 -9.33
CA ASN A 601 -6.02 2.25 -10.53
C ASN A 601 -5.14 3.47 -10.21
N TRP A 602 -3.84 3.25 -10.14
CA TRP A 602 -2.84 4.30 -9.88
C TRP A 602 -2.50 5.10 -11.14
N ASP A 603 -2.73 4.50 -12.31
CA ASP A 603 -2.48 5.14 -13.60
C ASP A 603 -3.58 6.17 -13.90
N LYS A 604 -3.29 7.08 -14.80
CA LYS A 604 -4.24 8.08 -15.28
C LYS A 604 -5.21 7.55 -16.32
N ASP A 605 -4.83 6.46 -16.99
CA ASP A 605 -5.64 5.85 -18.02
C ASP A 605 -6.61 4.82 -17.42
N ARG A 606 -7.73 4.58 -18.09
CA ARG A 606 -8.67 3.53 -17.68
C ARG A 606 -7.98 2.18 -17.74
N THR A 607 -8.22 1.35 -16.73
CA THR A 607 -7.73 -0.04 -16.69
C THR A 607 -8.80 -0.98 -16.17
N GLU A 608 -8.66 -2.25 -16.54
CA GLU A 608 -9.42 -3.34 -15.95
C GLU A 608 -8.50 -4.12 -15.01
N VAL A 609 -8.93 -4.27 -13.76
CA VAL A 609 -8.22 -5.04 -12.74
C VAL A 609 -9.11 -6.21 -12.34
N ALA A 610 -8.57 -7.42 -12.39
CA ALA A 610 -9.35 -8.62 -12.15
C ALA A 610 -8.54 -9.70 -11.42
N ALA A 611 -9.22 -10.50 -10.59
CA ALA A 611 -8.64 -11.67 -9.96
C ALA A 611 -9.71 -12.72 -9.63
N THR A 612 -9.32 -13.99 -9.57
CA THR A 612 -10.22 -15.05 -9.10
C THR A 612 -10.39 -14.99 -7.58
N PRO A 613 -11.52 -15.44 -7.03
CA PRO A 613 -11.73 -15.50 -5.58
C PRO A 613 -10.63 -16.23 -4.82
N GLU A 614 -10.10 -17.29 -5.39
CA GLU A 614 -8.97 -18.06 -4.88
C GLU A 614 -7.68 -17.22 -4.79
N ARG A 615 -7.33 -16.50 -5.89
CA ARG A 615 -6.15 -15.64 -5.91
C ARG A 615 -6.28 -14.48 -4.92
N ILE A 616 -7.49 -13.95 -4.73
CA ILE A 616 -7.78 -12.94 -3.71
C ILE A 616 -7.61 -13.55 -2.31
N GLY A 617 -8.05 -14.77 -2.07
CA GLY A 617 -8.05 -15.45 -0.77
C GLY A 617 -9.43 -15.46 -0.11
N LEU A 618 -10.49 -15.36 -0.92
CA LEU A 618 -11.87 -15.51 -0.47
C LEU A 618 -12.19 -16.99 -0.16
N PRO A 619 -13.14 -17.27 0.74
CA PRO A 619 -13.60 -18.65 0.99
C PRO A 619 -14.15 -19.29 -0.29
N PRO A 620 -13.89 -20.59 -0.56
CA PRO A 620 -14.48 -21.27 -1.71
C PRO A 620 -16.00 -21.22 -1.70
N ALA A 621 -16.62 -20.81 -2.80
CA ALA A 621 -18.07 -20.77 -2.99
C ALA A 621 -18.43 -20.89 -4.47
N LYS A 622 -19.67 -21.30 -4.75
CA LYS A 622 -20.19 -21.34 -6.12
C LYS A 622 -20.48 -19.95 -6.67
N GLU A 623 -20.93 -19.07 -5.78
CA GLU A 623 -21.35 -17.71 -6.12
C GLU A 623 -21.13 -16.78 -4.93
N TYR A 624 -20.84 -15.51 -5.23
CA TYR A 624 -20.60 -14.45 -4.26
C TYR A 624 -21.57 -13.30 -4.48
N VAL A 625 -21.88 -12.60 -3.40
CA VAL A 625 -22.58 -11.31 -3.37
C VAL A 625 -21.60 -10.23 -2.93
N ALA A 626 -21.74 -9.02 -3.48
CA ALA A 626 -20.91 -7.91 -3.10
C ALA A 626 -21.68 -6.59 -3.01
N PHE A 627 -21.11 -5.64 -2.28
CA PHE A 627 -21.59 -4.27 -2.18
C PHE A 627 -20.46 -3.29 -2.42
N ASP A 628 -20.66 -2.36 -3.37
CA ASP A 628 -19.72 -1.30 -3.69
C ASP A 628 -19.96 -0.10 -2.76
N PHE A 629 -18.94 0.23 -1.96
CA PHE A 629 -19.07 1.25 -0.91
C PHE A 629 -19.28 2.66 -1.48
N TRP A 630 -18.38 3.10 -2.37
CA TRP A 630 -18.43 4.46 -2.91
C TRP A 630 -19.55 4.66 -3.91
N ALA A 631 -19.86 3.64 -4.72
CA ALA A 631 -21.01 3.66 -5.60
C ALA A 631 -22.34 3.51 -4.85
N ASN A 632 -22.32 3.09 -3.59
CA ASN A 632 -23.49 2.80 -2.77
C ASN A 632 -24.46 1.82 -3.44
N LYS A 633 -23.94 0.77 -4.11
CA LYS A 633 -24.73 -0.18 -4.90
C LYS A 633 -24.45 -1.62 -4.53
N PHE A 634 -25.50 -2.44 -4.55
CA PHE A 634 -25.35 -3.89 -4.58
C PHE A 634 -24.79 -4.31 -5.95
N VAL A 635 -23.75 -5.11 -5.94
CA VAL A 635 -23.20 -5.74 -7.15
C VAL A 635 -24.05 -6.98 -7.48
N ALA A 636 -24.25 -7.26 -8.75
CA ALA A 636 -24.91 -8.50 -9.17
C ALA A 636 -24.10 -9.71 -8.65
N PRO A 637 -24.78 -10.81 -8.25
CA PRO A 637 -24.08 -12.03 -7.86
C PRO A 637 -23.11 -12.47 -8.97
N PHE A 638 -21.95 -12.96 -8.58
CA PHE A 638 -20.90 -13.36 -9.53
C PHE A 638 -20.26 -14.70 -9.14
N SER A 639 -19.79 -15.41 -10.15
CA SER A 639 -18.96 -16.61 -10.03
C SER A 639 -17.70 -16.44 -10.89
N GLY A 640 -16.64 -17.17 -10.57
CA GLY A 640 -15.40 -17.08 -11.32
C GLY A 640 -14.59 -15.82 -10.97
N GLN A 641 -14.33 -14.95 -11.95
CA GLN A 641 -13.46 -13.79 -11.78
C GLN A 641 -14.22 -12.56 -11.24
N LEU A 642 -13.63 -11.87 -10.27
CA LEU A 642 -14.09 -10.56 -9.82
C LEU A 642 -13.32 -9.49 -10.57
N THR A 643 -14.05 -8.69 -11.36
CA THR A 643 -13.47 -7.67 -12.25
C THR A 643 -13.91 -6.27 -11.84
N ALA A 644 -12.98 -5.32 -11.86
CA ALA A 644 -13.24 -3.90 -11.68
C ALA A 644 -12.70 -3.10 -12.88
N SER A 645 -13.60 -2.46 -13.62
CA SER A 645 -13.24 -1.46 -14.62
C SER A 645 -13.10 -0.12 -13.92
N LEU A 646 -11.91 0.47 -13.95
CA LEU A 646 -11.54 1.66 -13.19
C LEU A 646 -11.08 2.78 -14.13
N SER A 647 -11.61 3.97 -13.93
CA SER A 647 -11.06 5.19 -14.55
C SER A 647 -9.67 5.50 -13.96
N GLY A 648 -8.95 6.41 -14.59
CA GLY A 648 -7.67 6.87 -14.05
C GLY A 648 -7.80 7.43 -12.64
N HIS A 649 -6.84 7.13 -11.79
CA HIS A 649 -6.78 7.54 -10.38
C HIS A 649 -8.09 7.29 -9.62
N SER A 650 -8.64 6.09 -9.74
CA SER A 650 -9.87 5.71 -9.05
C SER A 650 -9.77 4.37 -8.30
N SER A 651 -10.75 4.10 -7.46
CA SER A 651 -10.82 2.86 -6.69
C SER A 651 -12.23 2.30 -6.61
N ARG A 652 -12.32 0.98 -6.40
CA ARG A 652 -13.56 0.29 -6.12
C ARG A 652 -13.38 -0.57 -4.87
N ILE A 653 -14.27 -0.44 -3.89
CA ILE A 653 -14.13 -1.10 -2.58
C ILE A 653 -15.38 -1.90 -2.28
N LEU A 654 -15.22 -3.21 -2.26
CA LEU A 654 -16.29 -4.18 -2.23
C LEU A 654 -16.28 -4.99 -0.92
N ALA A 655 -17.38 -4.97 -0.15
CA ALA A 655 -17.64 -6.07 0.77
C ALA A 655 -18.06 -7.28 -0.04
N VAL A 656 -17.44 -8.43 0.21
CA VAL A 656 -17.72 -9.67 -0.55
C VAL A 656 -18.04 -10.80 0.42
N ARG A 657 -19.12 -11.54 0.14
CA ARG A 657 -19.48 -12.75 0.91
C ARG A 657 -19.95 -13.87 -0.01
N PRO A 658 -19.71 -15.13 0.34
CA PRO A 658 -20.40 -16.26 -0.28
C PRO A 658 -21.92 -16.10 -0.19
N VAL A 659 -22.65 -16.50 -1.22
CA VAL A 659 -24.11 -16.61 -1.17
C VAL A 659 -24.48 -17.58 -0.05
N SER A 660 -25.45 -17.18 0.78
CA SER A 660 -25.95 -17.95 1.93
C SER A 660 -27.37 -18.40 1.70
N GLU A 661 -27.81 -19.49 2.35
CA GLU A 661 -29.21 -19.92 2.36
C GLU A 661 -30.12 -19.08 3.28
N SER A 662 -29.53 -18.22 4.08
CA SER A 662 -30.22 -17.33 5.02
C SER A 662 -29.89 -15.86 4.77
N PRO A 663 -30.75 -14.92 5.23
CA PRO A 663 -30.41 -13.51 5.22
C PRO A 663 -29.08 -13.21 5.89
N GLN A 664 -28.26 -12.32 5.31
CA GLN A 664 -26.97 -11.93 5.83
C GLN A 664 -26.71 -10.44 5.66
N LEU A 665 -26.06 -9.83 6.65
CA LEU A 665 -25.60 -8.44 6.56
C LEU A 665 -24.35 -8.39 5.67
N LEU A 666 -24.46 -7.79 4.50
CA LEU A 666 -23.38 -7.69 3.52
C LEU A 666 -22.48 -6.49 3.81
N SER A 667 -23.06 -5.33 4.13
CA SER A 667 -22.34 -4.06 4.24
C SER A 667 -23.02 -3.11 5.21
N THR A 668 -22.30 -2.07 5.64
CA THR A 668 -22.81 -0.91 6.37
C THR A 668 -22.27 0.39 5.77
N SER A 669 -22.88 1.53 6.11
CA SER A 669 -22.47 2.85 5.60
C SER A 669 -21.44 3.58 6.48
N ARG A 670 -21.18 3.07 7.70
CA ARG A 670 -20.38 3.79 8.71
C ARG A 670 -18.91 3.95 8.32
N HIS A 671 -18.32 2.88 7.83
CA HIS A 671 -16.89 2.81 7.56
C HIS A 671 -16.63 2.04 6.25
N ILE A 672 -15.58 2.42 5.55
CA ILE A 672 -15.19 1.84 4.26
C ILE A 672 -14.93 0.32 4.34
N THR A 673 -14.63 -0.22 5.51
CA THR A 673 -14.52 -1.66 5.75
C THR A 673 -15.86 -2.37 5.99
N GLN A 674 -16.98 -1.67 5.84
CA GLN A 674 -18.32 -2.23 5.61
C GLN A 674 -18.75 -3.23 6.68
N GLY A 675 -18.64 -2.85 7.95
CA GLY A 675 -19.07 -3.65 9.10
C GLY A 675 -17.93 -4.22 9.95
N ILE A 676 -16.66 -4.16 9.51
CA ILE A 676 -15.51 -4.63 10.31
C ILE A 676 -15.30 -3.77 11.57
N VAL A 677 -15.46 -2.44 11.43
CA VAL A 677 -15.23 -1.49 12.53
C VAL A 677 -16.46 -1.35 13.44
N ASP A 678 -17.63 -1.49 12.90
CA ASP A 678 -18.86 -0.97 13.48
C ASP A 678 -19.93 -2.03 13.81
N VAL A 679 -19.76 -3.31 13.40
CA VAL A 679 -20.73 -4.39 13.67
C VAL A 679 -20.14 -5.42 14.63
N VAL A 680 -20.90 -5.77 15.66
CA VAL A 680 -20.53 -6.78 16.65
C VAL A 680 -21.66 -7.78 16.83
N GLY A 681 -21.32 -9.08 16.91
CA GLY A 681 -22.26 -10.14 17.29
C GLY A 681 -23.34 -10.42 16.25
N GLU A 682 -23.04 -10.31 14.93
CA GLU A 682 -23.97 -10.73 13.88
C GLU A 682 -24.37 -12.20 14.06
N LYS A 683 -25.69 -12.46 14.09
CA LYS A 683 -26.25 -13.79 14.29
C LYS A 683 -27.56 -13.96 13.53
N TRP A 684 -27.68 -15.08 12.81
CA TRP A 684 -28.93 -15.58 12.31
C TRP A 684 -29.56 -16.60 13.29
N ASP A 685 -30.80 -16.37 13.67
CA ASP A 685 -31.61 -17.31 14.46
C ASP A 685 -32.66 -17.98 13.54
N ALA A 686 -32.40 -19.21 13.13
CA ALA A 686 -33.25 -19.94 12.20
C ALA A 686 -34.63 -20.29 12.79
N LYS A 687 -34.73 -20.45 14.12
CA LYS A 687 -36.01 -20.77 14.78
C LYS A 687 -36.93 -19.56 14.79
N LYS A 688 -36.38 -18.38 14.91
CA LYS A 688 -37.12 -17.11 14.95
C LYS A 688 -37.17 -16.41 13.61
N SER A 689 -36.47 -16.94 12.59
CA SER A 689 -36.24 -16.27 11.30
C SER A 689 -35.79 -14.83 11.47
N GLN A 690 -34.71 -14.61 12.25
CA GLN A 690 -34.32 -13.31 12.68
C GLN A 690 -32.79 -13.11 12.52
N LEU A 691 -32.40 -12.01 11.89
CA LEU A 691 -31.01 -11.52 11.83
C LEU A 691 -30.84 -10.43 12.89
N SER A 692 -29.78 -10.48 13.67
CA SER A 692 -29.51 -9.53 14.75
C SER A 692 -28.03 -9.22 14.86
N ALA A 693 -27.69 -8.00 15.30
CA ALA A 693 -26.36 -7.59 15.71
C ALA A 693 -26.42 -6.31 16.56
N THR A 694 -25.24 -5.82 16.92
CA THR A 694 -25.04 -4.49 17.51
C THR A 694 -24.21 -3.65 16.56
N SER A 695 -24.64 -2.42 16.29
CA SER A 695 -23.93 -1.46 15.45
C SER A 695 -23.51 -0.22 16.21
N LYS A 696 -22.25 0.22 16.02
CA LYS A 696 -21.72 1.47 16.57
C LYS A 696 -22.17 2.64 15.72
N VAL A 697 -23.20 3.34 16.17
CA VAL A 697 -23.84 4.45 15.45
C VAL A 697 -23.29 5.78 15.97
N VAL A 698 -23.00 6.71 15.06
CA VAL A 698 -22.56 8.08 15.40
C VAL A 698 -23.76 9.02 15.41
N ALA A 699 -23.76 9.95 16.37
CA ALA A 699 -24.83 10.93 16.54
C ALA A 699 -25.08 11.74 15.25
N ASN A 700 -26.33 11.82 14.82
CA ASN A 700 -26.75 12.58 13.65
C ASN A 700 -26.09 12.17 12.31
N ASP A 701 -25.45 11.00 12.26
CA ASP A 701 -24.97 10.36 11.03
C ASP A 701 -25.93 9.23 10.65
N SER A 702 -26.46 9.28 9.43
CA SER A 702 -27.39 8.25 8.96
C SER A 702 -26.64 6.94 8.73
N TYR A 703 -27.01 5.90 9.48
CA TYR A 703 -26.36 4.60 9.44
C TYR A 703 -27.21 3.60 8.67
N GLU A 704 -26.68 3.02 7.60
CA GLU A 704 -27.39 2.07 6.78
C GLU A 704 -26.85 0.64 6.94
N LEU A 705 -27.75 -0.31 7.16
CA LEU A 705 -27.52 -1.76 7.06
C LEU A 705 -27.93 -2.22 5.66
N ARG A 706 -27.05 -2.95 5.00
CA ARG A 706 -27.26 -3.48 3.64
C ARG A 706 -27.26 -5.00 3.71
N ILE A 707 -28.47 -5.57 3.63
CA ILE A 707 -28.72 -6.99 3.86
C ILE A 707 -29.10 -7.63 2.53
N VAL A 708 -28.66 -8.86 2.31
CA VAL A 708 -29.06 -9.69 1.16
C VAL A 708 -29.78 -10.95 1.63
N VAL A 709 -30.74 -11.36 0.85
CA VAL A 709 -31.43 -12.64 1.01
C VAL A 709 -31.17 -13.53 -0.19
N PRO A 710 -31.14 -14.86 -0.04
CA PRO A 710 -30.95 -15.77 -1.17
C PRO A 710 -32.06 -15.65 -2.20
N SER A 711 -31.72 -15.72 -3.48
CA SER A 711 -32.65 -15.82 -4.59
C SER A 711 -33.14 -17.27 -4.69
N ALA A 712 -34.41 -17.53 -4.34
CA ALA A 712 -35.05 -18.84 -4.38
C ALA A 712 -36.54 -18.72 -4.70
N GLU A 713 -37.19 -19.80 -5.11
CA GLU A 713 -38.62 -19.83 -5.36
C GLU A 713 -39.47 -19.37 -4.15
N LYS A 714 -39.00 -19.72 -2.93
CA LYS A 714 -39.53 -19.16 -1.68
C LYS A 714 -38.44 -18.30 -1.06
N SER A 715 -38.49 -17.00 -1.33
CA SER A 715 -37.55 -16.01 -0.80
C SER A 715 -37.85 -15.67 0.66
N TRP A 716 -36.92 -14.94 1.27
CA TRP A 716 -37.10 -14.30 2.56
C TRP A 716 -37.65 -12.88 2.35
N CYS A 717 -38.82 -12.61 2.95
CA CYS A 717 -39.44 -11.29 2.98
C CYS A 717 -39.24 -10.67 4.35
N VAL A 718 -38.76 -9.41 4.39
CA VAL A 718 -38.63 -8.68 5.65
C VAL A 718 -40.02 -8.32 6.21
N THR A 719 -40.24 -8.60 7.50
CA THR A 719 -41.48 -8.22 8.20
C THR A 719 -41.30 -6.97 9.08
N GLY A 720 -40.04 -6.60 9.36
CA GLY A 720 -39.72 -5.37 10.08
C GLY A 720 -38.37 -5.37 10.75
N ILE A 721 -37.99 -4.20 11.26
CA ILE A 721 -36.78 -3.99 12.08
C ILE A 721 -37.19 -3.45 13.44
N LYS A 722 -36.53 -3.90 14.49
CA LYS A 722 -36.67 -3.38 15.86
C LYS A 722 -35.29 -3.09 16.46
N VAL A 723 -35.19 -1.99 17.16
CA VAL A 723 -34.08 -1.71 18.06
C VAL A 723 -34.46 -2.12 19.50
N SER A 724 -33.49 -2.18 20.41
CA SER A 724 -33.78 -2.46 21.80
C SER A 724 -34.64 -1.34 22.43
N ASP A 725 -35.41 -1.68 23.47
CA ASP A 725 -36.26 -0.67 24.18
C ASP A 725 -35.41 0.47 24.73
N GLU A 726 -34.19 0.18 25.22
CA GLU A 726 -33.22 1.18 25.69
C GLU A 726 -32.80 2.12 24.55
N ASP A 727 -32.58 1.59 23.35
CA ASP A 727 -32.20 2.38 22.19
C ASP A 727 -33.37 3.22 21.68
N ALA A 728 -34.59 2.67 21.68
CA ALA A 728 -35.79 3.41 21.32
C ALA A 728 -36.08 4.58 22.26
N VAL A 729 -35.91 4.38 23.57
CA VAL A 729 -36.02 5.44 24.58
C VAL A 729 -34.96 6.51 24.39
N ALA A 730 -33.75 6.15 23.94
CA ALA A 730 -32.69 7.09 23.61
C ALA A 730 -32.91 7.84 22.28
N GLY A 731 -34.03 7.63 21.61
CA GLY A 731 -34.43 8.33 20.39
C GLY A 731 -33.93 7.69 19.08
N VAL A 732 -33.41 6.45 19.13
CA VAL A 732 -33.02 5.73 17.93
C VAL A 732 -34.26 5.35 17.10
N LYS A 733 -34.26 5.71 15.82
CA LYS A 733 -35.28 5.33 14.85
C LYS A 733 -34.73 4.34 13.85
N ALA A 734 -35.57 3.44 13.37
CA ALA A 734 -35.20 2.44 12.39
C ALA A 734 -36.28 2.36 11.28
N GLU A 735 -35.81 2.40 10.03
CA GLU A 735 -36.65 2.21 8.84
C GLU A 735 -36.05 1.09 7.99
N ILE A 736 -36.89 0.30 7.30
CA ILE A 736 -36.43 -0.80 6.48
C ILE A 736 -37.24 -0.89 5.18
N LYS A 737 -36.54 -1.13 4.08
CA LYS A 737 -37.11 -1.32 2.76
C LYS A 737 -36.48 -2.54 2.08
N GLN A 738 -37.30 -3.38 1.47
CA GLN A 738 -36.84 -4.51 0.65
C GLN A 738 -37.13 -4.25 -0.82
N ASP A 739 -36.16 -4.54 -1.66
CA ASP A 739 -36.24 -4.52 -3.11
C ASP A 739 -35.68 -5.84 -3.64
N GLY A 740 -36.56 -6.79 -3.93
CA GLY A 740 -36.16 -8.15 -4.28
C GLY A 740 -35.29 -8.81 -3.20
N PRO A 741 -34.10 -9.35 -3.56
CA PRO A 741 -33.19 -9.96 -2.60
C PRO A 741 -32.39 -8.93 -1.80
N ARG A 742 -32.57 -7.64 -2.02
CA ARG A 742 -31.84 -6.54 -1.42
C ARG A 742 -32.63 -5.81 -0.37
N ILE A 743 -32.04 -5.55 0.76
CA ILE A 743 -32.70 -4.87 1.87
C ILE A 743 -31.78 -3.76 2.36
N ARG A 744 -32.34 -2.57 2.51
CA ARG A 744 -31.71 -1.41 3.16
C ARG A 744 -32.48 -1.07 4.41
N ALA A 745 -31.78 -0.99 5.53
CA ALA A 745 -32.37 -0.53 6.77
C ALA A 745 -31.54 0.65 7.31
N THR A 746 -32.20 1.74 7.62
CA THR A 746 -31.58 2.97 8.10
C THR A 746 -31.82 3.11 9.60
N LEU A 747 -30.74 3.33 10.35
CA LEU A 747 -30.77 3.69 11.76
C LEU A 747 -30.34 5.16 11.90
N THR A 748 -31.11 5.94 12.65
CA THR A 748 -30.75 7.31 13.00
C THR A 748 -30.76 7.45 14.52
N SER A 749 -29.73 8.10 15.07
CA SER A 749 -29.60 8.32 16.52
C SER A 749 -29.19 9.75 16.82
N PRO A 750 -29.81 10.41 17.82
CA PRO A 750 -29.39 11.74 18.25
C PRO A 750 -28.08 11.71 19.09
N VAL A 751 -27.65 10.52 19.51
CA VAL A 751 -26.45 10.31 20.34
C VAL A 751 -25.59 9.18 19.77
N SER A 752 -24.27 9.28 19.90
CA SER A 752 -23.35 8.18 19.54
C SER A 752 -23.48 7.05 20.57
N ARG A 753 -23.75 5.83 20.07
CA ARG A 753 -23.95 4.65 20.93
C ARG A 753 -23.89 3.33 20.18
N ASP A 754 -23.81 2.26 20.91
CA ASP A 754 -23.97 0.89 20.41
C ASP A 754 -25.46 0.54 20.34
N VAL A 755 -26.02 0.42 19.13
CA VAL A 755 -27.44 0.13 18.87
C VAL A 755 -27.65 -1.36 18.64
N LYS A 756 -28.46 -2.00 19.45
CA LYS A 756 -28.88 -3.40 19.30
C LYS A 756 -30.10 -3.48 18.37
N TRP A 757 -30.00 -4.15 17.27
CA TRP A 757 -31.08 -4.27 16.29
C TRP A 757 -31.40 -5.73 15.95
N LYS A 758 -32.67 -5.95 15.49
CA LYS A 758 -33.18 -7.23 15.04
C LYS A 758 -34.06 -7.02 13.81
N VAL A 759 -33.78 -7.76 12.74
CA VAL A 759 -34.58 -7.78 11.51
C VAL A 759 -35.28 -9.13 11.45
N ALA A 760 -36.60 -9.10 11.37
CA ALA A 760 -37.44 -10.29 11.28
C ALA A 760 -37.84 -10.60 9.84
N PHE A 761 -37.95 -11.89 9.54
CA PHE A 761 -38.23 -12.38 8.20
C PHE A 761 -39.31 -13.47 8.24
N GLU A 762 -40.00 -13.63 7.11
CA GLU A 762 -40.85 -14.77 6.83
C GLU A 762 -40.56 -15.34 5.44
N ARG A 763 -40.98 -16.60 5.18
CA ARG A 763 -40.90 -17.16 3.85
C ARG A 763 -42.11 -16.68 3.04
N GLY A 764 -41.85 -16.03 1.90
CA GLY A 764 -42.86 -15.46 1.02
C GLY A 764 -42.67 -15.84 -0.43
N LYS A 765 -43.53 -15.32 -1.30
CA LYS A 765 -43.38 -15.47 -2.75
C LYS A 765 -42.15 -14.70 -3.19
N ALA A 766 -41.34 -15.29 -4.05
CA ALA A 766 -40.20 -14.62 -4.63
C ALA A 766 -40.64 -13.31 -5.33
N ILE A 767 -40.00 -12.21 -4.99
CA ILE A 767 -40.23 -10.94 -5.68
C ILE A 767 -39.48 -11.03 -7.00
N ASP A 768 -40.19 -11.03 -8.11
CA ASP A 768 -39.59 -10.99 -9.43
C ASP A 768 -39.15 -9.54 -9.72
N ILE A 769 -37.83 -9.34 -9.75
CA ILE A 769 -37.18 -8.04 -10.05
C ILE A 769 -36.44 -8.10 -11.37
N THR A 770 -36.79 -9.07 -12.24
CA THR A 770 -36.23 -9.10 -13.59
C THR A 770 -36.63 -7.81 -14.30
N PRO A 771 -35.66 -6.95 -14.70
CA PRO A 771 -36.00 -5.73 -15.42
C PRO A 771 -36.58 -6.06 -16.78
N PRO A 772 -37.29 -5.14 -17.44
CA PRO A 772 -37.69 -5.35 -18.83
C PRO A 772 -36.46 -5.49 -19.72
N PRO A 773 -36.59 -6.15 -20.90
CA PRO A 773 -35.53 -6.18 -21.89
C PRO A 773 -35.06 -4.74 -22.23
N VAL A 774 -33.84 -4.59 -22.70
CA VAL A 774 -33.37 -3.28 -23.15
C VAL A 774 -34.19 -2.77 -24.35
N ALA A 775 -34.40 -1.46 -24.41
CA ALA A 775 -35.10 -0.80 -25.48
C ALA A 775 -34.18 0.20 -26.20
N ASP A 776 -34.54 0.53 -27.44
CA ASP A 776 -33.84 1.54 -28.26
C ASP A 776 -32.34 1.28 -28.43
N LEU A 777 -31.95 -0.01 -28.53
CA LEU A 777 -30.54 -0.40 -28.71
C LEU A 777 -30.00 0.17 -30.02
N LYS A 778 -28.96 0.97 -29.94
CA LYS A 778 -28.27 1.62 -31.07
C LYS A 778 -26.78 1.30 -31.03
N ALA A 779 -26.15 1.30 -32.18
CA ALA A 779 -24.72 1.21 -32.36
C ALA A 779 -24.19 2.42 -33.12
N ASN A 780 -23.12 3.03 -32.63
CA ASN A 780 -22.28 3.94 -33.40
C ASN A 780 -20.96 3.23 -33.70
N VAL A 781 -20.59 3.14 -34.95
CA VAL A 781 -19.42 2.40 -35.42
C VAL A 781 -18.42 3.37 -36.00
N GLU A 782 -17.28 3.46 -35.39
CA GLU A 782 -16.13 4.20 -35.86
C GLU A 782 -14.93 3.24 -36.01
N PHE A 783 -13.87 3.66 -36.69
CA PHE A 783 -12.75 2.75 -36.98
C PHE A 783 -12.18 2.06 -35.74
N ASN A 784 -11.97 2.75 -34.63
CA ASN A 784 -11.37 2.20 -33.42
C ASN A 784 -12.34 1.94 -32.28
N VAL A 785 -13.63 2.25 -32.47
CA VAL A 785 -14.59 2.17 -31.40
C VAL A 785 -15.98 1.81 -31.88
N ILE A 786 -16.61 0.87 -31.22
CA ILE A 786 -18.01 0.56 -31.37
C ILE A 786 -18.67 0.97 -30.06
N THR A 787 -19.61 1.95 -30.14
CA THR A 787 -20.35 2.39 -28.98
C THR A 787 -21.79 1.91 -29.09
N LEU A 788 -22.24 1.10 -28.12
CA LEU A 788 -23.63 0.69 -27.99
C LEU A 788 -24.33 1.55 -26.93
N SER A 789 -25.55 1.93 -27.17
CA SER A 789 -26.39 2.67 -26.25
C SER A 789 -27.84 2.17 -26.27
N TRP A 790 -28.53 2.25 -25.17
CA TRP A 790 -29.93 1.85 -25.02
C TRP A 790 -30.62 2.67 -23.94
N THR A 791 -31.94 2.53 -23.83
CA THR A 791 -32.72 3.21 -22.81
C THR A 791 -32.54 2.57 -21.44
N GLU A 792 -32.29 3.38 -20.41
CA GLU A 792 -32.24 2.96 -19.01
C GLU A 792 -33.60 2.34 -18.59
N ASN A 793 -33.54 1.15 -17.97
CA ASN A 793 -34.73 0.39 -17.59
C ASN A 793 -34.76 -0.08 -16.12
N GLY A 794 -33.93 0.53 -15.27
CA GLY A 794 -33.83 0.18 -13.83
C GLY A 794 -33.06 -1.11 -13.54
N ALA A 795 -32.35 -1.66 -14.53
CA ALA A 795 -31.48 -2.83 -14.33
C ALA A 795 -30.38 -2.54 -13.31
N ALA A 796 -29.99 -3.55 -12.58
CA ALA A 796 -28.85 -3.49 -11.67
C ALA A 796 -27.50 -3.45 -12.41
N ALA A 797 -27.46 -4.14 -13.55
CA ALA A 797 -26.34 -4.17 -14.48
C ALA A 797 -26.86 -4.62 -15.86
N TYR A 798 -25.99 -4.48 -16.86
CA TYR A 798 -26.23 -5.00 -18.20
C TYR A 798 -25.08 -5.94 -18.57
N ARG A 799 -25.40 -7.15 -19.01
CA ARG A 799 -24.43 -8.07 -19.59
C ARG A 799 -24.40 -7.88 -21.09
N VAL A 800 -23.24 -7.49 -21.62
CA VAL A 800 -22.96 -7.39 -23.05
C VAL A 800 -22.14 -8.61 -23.45
N THR A 801 -22.63 -9.42 -24.37
CA THR A 801 -21.92 -10.59 -24.92
C THR A 801 -21.70 -10.38 -26.38
N ARG A 802 -20.43 -10.39 -26.81
CA ARG A 802 -20.04 -10.32 -28.23
C ARG A 802 -20.01 -11.73 -28.85
N SER A 803 -20.25 -11.82 -30.14
CA SER A 803 -20.38 -13.11 -30.87
C SER A 803 -19.15 -14.03 -30.85
N ASP A 804 -17.97 -13.50 -30.47
CA ASP A 804 -16.74 -14.28 -30.27
C ASP A 804 -16.58 -14.82 -28.83
N GLY A 805 -17.58 -14.56 -27.95
CA GLY A 805 -17.60 -15.04 -26.59
C GLY A 805 -17.14 -14.05 -25.55
N GLU A 806 -16.66 -12.86 -25.95
CA GLU A 806 -16.30 -11.80 -25.00
C GLU A 806 -17.51 -11.31 -24.22
N VAL A 807 -17.39 -11.23 -22.91
CA VAL A 807 -18.48 -10.81 -21.99
C VAL A 807 -18.05 -9.63 -21.16
N SER A 808 -18.86 -8.59 -21.13
CA SER A 808 -18.66 -7.40 -20.29
C SER A 808 -19.90 -7.08 -19.46
N LEU A 809 -19.69 -6.63 -18.21
CA LEU A 809 -20.76 -6.15 -17.34
C LEU A 809 -20.70 -4.62 -17.24
N GLN A 810 -21.84 -3.97 -17.54
CA GLN A 810 -21.98 -2.51 -17.52
C GLN A 810 -22.95 -2.10 -16.43
N SER A 811 -22.64 -1.03 -15.71
CA SER A 811 -23.55 -0.39 -14.74
C SER A 811 -24.43 0.68 -15.37
N THR A 812 -24.13 1.09 -16.61
CA THR A 812 -24.81 2.14 -17.38
C THR A 812 -25.41 1.56 -18.66
N ALA A 813 -26.41 2.24 -19.22
CA ALA A 813 -27.03 1.85 -20.48
C ALA A 813 -26.17 2.20 -21.72
N MET A 814 -24.86 1.99 -21.60
CA MET A 814 -23.88 2.23 -22.66
C MET A 814 -22.73 1.23 -22.53
N PHE A 815 -22.18 0.79 -23.65
CA PHE A 815 -20.99 -0.03 -23.75
C PHE A 815 -20.10 0.47 -24.88
N THR A 816 -18.80 0.58 -24.62
CA THR A 816 -17.83 0.96 -25.63
C THR A 816 -16.80 -0.16 -25.81
N ASP A 817 -16.71 -0.68 -27.01
CA ASP A 817 -15.74 -1.69 -27.38
C ASP A 817 -14.62 -1.04 -28.20
N THR A 818 -13.38 -1.19 -27.76
CA THR A 818 -12.16 -0.70 -28.43
C THR A 818 -11.24 -1.83 -28.86
N LYS A 819 -11.59 -3.08 -28.55
CA LYS A 819 -10.79 -4.29 -28.85
C LYS A 819 -11.64 -5.34 -29.53
N PHE A 820 -11.97 -5.13 -30.78
CA PHE A 820 -12.84 -6.04 -31.54
C PHE A 820 -12.15 -6.56 -32.82
N PRO A 821 -12.46 -7.80 -33.24
CA PRO A 821 -12.04 -8.30 -34.54
C PRO A 821 -12.75 -7.57 -35.67
N ARG A 822 -12.02 -7.24 -36.79
CA ARG A 822 -12.53 -6.39 -37.89
C ARG A 822 -12.94 -7.19 -39.12
N GLU A 823 -12.62 -8.46 -39.19
CA GLU A 823 -12.70 -9.26 -40.37
C GLU A 823 -14.12 -9.73 -40.75
N LYS A 824 -15.08 -9.61 -39.85
CA LYS A 824 -16.46 -10.09 -40.02
C LYS A 824 -17.44 -9.28 -39.18
N PRO A 825 -18.73 -9.27 -39.49
CA PRO A 825 -19.76 -8.70 -38.64
C PRO A 825 -19.75 -9.32 -37.25
N LEU A 826 -20.04 -8.48 -36.23
CA LEU A 826 -20.12 -8.84 -34.83
C LEU A 826 -21.55 -8.70 -34.33
N THR A 827 -22.05 -9.69 -33.63
CA THR A 827 -23.34 -9.57 -32.92
C THR A 827 -23.07 -9.29 -31.45
N TYR A 828 -23.67 -8.23 -30.95
CA TYR A 828 -23.70 -7.93 -29.52
C TYR A 828 -25.07 -8.26 -28.97
N LYS A 829 -25.08 -9.10 -27.94
CA LYS A 829 -26.25 -9.49 -27.16
C LYS A 829 -26.24 -8.76 -25.83
N ILE A 830 -27.29 -7.99 -25.52
CA ILE A 830 -27.43 -7.23 -24.28
C ILE A 830 -28.56 -7.84 -23.43
N GLU A 831 -28.24 -8.15 -22.18
CA GLU A 831 -29.17 -8.67 -21.19
C GLU A 831 -29.22 -7.71 -19.98
N ALA A 832 -30.37 -7.15 -19.69
CA ALA A 832 -30.60 -6.38 -18.47
C ALA A 832 -30.68 -7.35 -17.28
N LEU A 833 -29.91 -7.11 -16.24
CA LEU A 833 -29.83 -7.97 -15.06
C LEU A 833 -30.58 -7.35 -13.90
N GLY A 834 -31.44 -8.12 -13.24
CA GLY A 834 -32.04 -7.79 -11.96
C GLY A 834 -31.02 -7.83 -10.83
N GLY A 835 -31.42 -7.33 -9.68
CA GLY A 835 -30.60 -7.37 -8.48
C GLY A 835 -30.30 -8.77 -7.94
N ASP A 836 -31.07 -9.74 -8.38
CA ASP A 836 -30.86 -11.16 -8.10
C ASP A 836 -29.99 -11.87 -9.16
N GLY A 837 -29.48 -11.12 -10.14
CA GLY A 837 -28.72 -11.67 -11.27
C GLY A 837 -29.57 -12.27 -12.38
N LYS A 838 -30.90 -12.35 -12.24
CA LYS A 838 -31.78 -12.81 -13.32
C LYS A 838 -31.68 -11.87 -14.51
N ALA A 839 -31.53 -12.47 -15.68
CA ALA A 839 -31.44 -11.76 -16.93
C ALA A 839 -32.81 -11.61 -17.57
N ALA A 840 -33.11 -10.42 -18.07
CA ALA A 840 -34.20 -10.21 -19.03
C ALA A 840 -33.95 -10.94 -20.34
N ALA A 841 -34.98 -11.07 -21.17
CA ALA A 841 -34.82 -11.58 -22.52
C ALA A 841 -33.73 -10.75 -23.27
N PRO A 842 -32.77 -11.38 -23.92
CA PRO A 842 -31.68 -10.68 -24.61
C PRO A 842 -32.20 -9.88 -25.82
N VAL A 843 -31.58 -8.72 -26.03
CA VAL A 843 -31.75 -7.96 -27.26
C VAL A 843 -30.40 -7.91 -27.97
N SER A 844 -30.43 -8.14 -29.29
CA SER A 844 -29.18 -8.22 -30.07
C SER A 844 -29.12 -7.18 -31.16
N ILE A 845 -27.91 -6.74 -31.50
CA ILE A 845 -27.64 -5.88 -32.63
C ILE A 845 -26.43 -6.44 -33.39
N GLU A 846 -26.53 -6.49 -34.71
CA GLU A 846 -25.40 -6.83 -35.57
C GLU A 846 -24.67 -5.54 -35.99
N VAL A 847 -23.36 -5.56 -35.95
CA VAL A 847 -22.51 -4.44 -36.24
C VAL A 847 -21.41 -4.89 -37.18
N THR A 848 -21.23 -4.19 -38.30
CA THR A 848 -20.09 -4.39 -39.19
C THR A 848 -18.98 -3.39 -38.82
N PRO A 849 -17.80 -3.86 -38.35
CA PRO A 849 -16.69 -2.99 -38.03
C PRO A 849 -16.25 -2.16 -39.23
N GLU A 850 -15.86 -0.91 -39.00
CA GLU A 850 -15.26 -0.07 -40.05
C GLU A 850 -13.83 -0.55 -40.34
N ILE A 851 -13.55 -0.91 -41.58
CA ILE A 851 -12.24 -1.41 -42.05
C ILE A 851 -11.39 -0.34 -42.71
N THR A 852 -12.00 0.83 -43.06
CA THR A 852 -11.32 1.94 -43.72
C THR A 852 -11.08 3.05 -42.74
N LEU A 853 -9.82 3.45 -42.53
CA LEU A 853 -9.46 4.55 -41.66
C LEU A 853 -9.85 5.88 -42.33
N LYS A 854 -11.01 6.42 -41.95
CA LYS A 854 -11.55 7.68 -42.46
C LYS A 854 -12.13 8.50 -41.30
N ALA A 855 -11.73 9.76 -41.21
CA ALA A 855 -12.29 10.67 -40.20
C ALA A 855 -13.81 10.84 -40.39
N PRO A 856 -14.61 10.85 -39.31
CA PRO A 856 -16.03 11.20 -39.38
C PRO A 856 -16.27 12.56 -40.03
N PRO A 857 -17.48 12.87 -40.50
CA PRO A 857 -17.81 14.17 -41.02
C PRO A 857 -17.50 15.32 -40.05
N ILE A 858 -17.14 16.49 -40.59
CA ILE A 858 -16.91 17.68 -39.75
C ILE A 858 -18.18 17.96 -38.94
N PRO A 859 -18.09 18.12 -37.62
CA PRO A 859 -19.24 18.37 -36.79
C PRO A 859 -19.76 19.80 -36.92
N PRO A 860 -20.99 20.12 -36.52
CA PRO A 860 -21.46 21.48 -36.43
C PRO A 860 -20.59 22.29 -35.43
N LEU A 861 -20.59 23.60 -35.55
CA LEU A 861 -19.89 24.44 -34.57
C LEU A 861 -20.62 24.38 -33.21
N PRO A 862 -19.87 24.46 -32.11
CA PRO A 862 -20.47 24.53 -30.78
C PRO A 862 -21.34 25.77 -30.60
N THR A 863 -22.42 25.68 -29.88
CA THR A 863 -23.17 26.83 -29.35
C THR A 863 -22.54 27.37 -28.06
N VAL A 864 -21.89 26.47 -27.29
CA VAL A 864 -21.12 26.79 -26.10
C VAL A 864 -19.72 26.24 -26.27
N TYR A 865 -18.74 27.10 -26.44
CA TYR A 865 -17.32 26.69 -26.55
C TYR A 865 -16.74 26.38 -25.18
N LEU A 866 -15.74 25.50 -25.15
CA LEU A 866 -14.95 25.25 -23.95
C LEU A 866 -13.96 26.42 -23.73
N ASP A 867 -13.96 26.92 -22.50
CA ASP A 867 -13.06 27.98 -22.03
C ASP A 867 -12.76 27.83 -20.53
N ALA A 868 -12.01 28.75 -19.95
CA ALA A 868 -11.64 28.75 -18.54
C ALA A 868 -12.83 28.86 -17.56
N THR A 869 -14.02 29.18 -18.00
CA THR A 869 -15.22 29.29 -17.13
C THR A 869 -15.93 27.95 -16.95
N ASN A 870 -15.85 27.08 -17.95
CA ASN A 870 -16.55 25.79 -17.96
C ASN A 870 -15.63 24.57 -18.06
N THR A 871 -14.29 24.75 -18.15
CA THR A 871 -13.33 23.67 -18.31
C THR A 871 -12.10 23.88 -17.40
N LYS A 872 -11.67 22.80 -16.73
CA LYS A 872 -10.49 22.79 -15.84
C LYS A 872 -9.47 21.80 -16.36
N PHE A 873 -8.20 22.21 -16.43
CA PHE A 873 -7.10 21.28 -16.66
C PHE A 873 -6.76 20.58 -15.35
N VAL A 874 -6.77 19.25 -15.38
CA VAL A 874 -6.50 18.40 -14.23
C VAL A 874 -5.09 17.85 -14.30
N GLU A 875 -4.64 17.52 -15.51
CA GLU A 875 -3.30 16.98 -15.76
C GLU A 875 -2.74 17.54 -17.07
N ASN A 876 -1.46 17.86 -17.04
CA ASN A 876 -0.66 18.14 -18.22
C ASN A 876 0.80 17.79 -17.91
N THR A 877 1.32 16.74 -18.52
CA THR A 877 2.68 16.24 -18.22
C THR A 877 3.79 17.12 -18.79
N SER A 878 3.49 17.96 -19.73
CA SER A 878 4.48 18.84 -20.38
C SER A 878 3.92 20.24 -20.59
N GLY A 879 4.58 21.26 -20.05
CA GLY A 879 4.17 22.66 -20.18
C GLY A 879 2.77 22.97 -19.63
N GLN A 880 2.04 23.89 -20.27
CA GLN A 880 0.70 24.28 -19.88
C GLN A 880 -0.26 24.18 -21.08
N ALA A 881 -1.43 23.59 -20.84
CA ALA A 881 -2.54 23.66 -21.78
C ALA A 881 -3.08 25.08 -21.88
N GLN A 882 -3.47 25.50 -23.09
CA GLN A 882 -3.87 26.89 -23.39
C GLN A 882 -5.20 26.95 -24.15
N PHE A 883 -6.07 27.85 -23.76
CA PHE A 883 -7.26 28.19 -24.56
C PHE A 883 -6.90 29.15 -25.69
N GLY A 884 -7.41 28.88 -26.91
CA GLY A 884 -7.23 29.70 -28.11
C GLY A 884 -5.82 29.72 -28.69
N LYS A 885 -4.90 28.97 -28.10
CA LYS A 885 -3.50 28.87 -28.54
C LYS A 885 -3.00 27.45 -28.53
N SER A 886 -2.03 27.16 -29.39
CA SER A 886 -1.34 25.86 -29.40
C SER A 886 -0.40 25.74 -28.21
N TYR A 887 0.10 24.54 -27.96
CA TYR A 887 1.10 24.25 -26.91
C TYR A 887 2.31 25.21 -26.96
N THR A 888 2.74 25.59 -28.15
CA THR A 888 3.87 26.52 -28.36
C THR A 888 3.48 28.00 -28.31
N ASN A 889 2.27 28.35 -27.86
CA ASN A 889 1.74 29.71 -27.74
C ASN A 889 1.48 30.39 -29.10
N ASN A 890 1.41 29.62 -30.21
CA ASN A 890 1.02 30.09 -31.54
C ASN A 890 -0.51 29.96 -31.71
N LYS A 891 -1.02 30.36 -32.87
CA LYS A 891 -2.41 30.11 -33.26
C LYS A 891 -2.63 28.60 -33.39
N LEU A 892 -3.78 28.10 -32.95
CA LEU A 892 -4.19 26.72 -33.14
C LEU A 892 -4.23 26.39 -34.63
N SER A 893 -3.68 25.26 -35.03
CA SER A 893 -3.70 24.82 -36.42
C SER A 893 -3.84 23.31 -36.53
N LEU A 894 -4.68 22.88 -37.51
CA LEU A 894 -4.87 21.46 -37.86
C LEU A 894 -5.04 21.34 -39.36
N ASP A 895 -4.26 20.48 -39.99
CA ASP A 895 -4.28 20.16 -41.42
C ASP A 895 -4.26 21.40 -42.31
N GLY A 896 -3.34 22.33 -42.00
CA GLY A 896 -3.11 23.57 -42.75
C GLY A 896 -4.16 24.67 -42.50
N LYS A 897 -5.11 24.49 -41.60
CA LYS A 897 -6.12 25.49 -41.21
C LYS A 897 -5.87 26.01 -39.83
N ALA A 898 -6.02 27.34 -39.67
CA ALA A 898 -5.92 28.02 -38.38
C ALA A 898 -7.30 28.16 -37.72
N TYR A 899 -7.34 28.10 -36.39
CA TYR A 899 -8.55 28.15 -35.57
C TYR A 899 -8.36 29.14 -34.43
N ASP A 900 -9.45 29.85 -34.07
CA ASP A 900 -9.45 30.84 -33.00
C ASP A 900 -9.93 30.25 -31.68
N ASN A 901 -10.73 29.17 -31.73
CA ASN A 901 -11.33 28.55 -30.54
C ASN A 901 -10.84 27.10 -30.36
N GLY A 902 -10.43 26.79 -29.17
CA GLY A 902 -10.00 25.44 -28.81
C GLY A 902 -8.99 25.38 -27.68
N ILE A 903 -8.40 24.24 -27.53
CA ILE A 903 -7.40 23.94 -26.49
C ILE A 903 -6.16 23.35 -27.17
N GLY A 904 -5.01 23.99 -27.01
CA GLY A 904 -3.72 23.44 -27.40
C GLY A 904 -2.97 22.91 -26.20
N THR A 905 -2.41 21.73 -26.31
CA THR A 905 -1.71 21.05 -25.23
C THR A 905 -0.67 20.07 -25.76
N HIS A 906 -0.05 19.34 -24.88
CA HIS A 906 0.89 18.26 -25.16
C HIS A 906 0.36 16.95 -24.52
N ALA A 907 0.60 15.79 -25.18
CA ALA A 907 0.30 14.53 -24.50
C ALA A 907 1.25 14.36 -23.29
N LYS A 908 0.82 13.84 -22.23
CA LYS A 908 -0.49 13.35 -21.80
C LYS A 908 -1.23 14.49 -21.12
N ALA A 909 -2.51 14.65 -21.39
CA ALA A 909 -3.30 15.73 -20.84
C ALA A 909 -4.73 15.29 -20.50
N LEU A 910 -5.31 15.86 -19.45
CA LEU A 910 -6.69 15.68 -19.02
C LEU A 910 -7.34 17.02 -18.71
N ALA A 911 -8.46 17.28 -19.34
CA ALA A 911 -9.35 18.39 -19.02
C ALA A 911 -10.73 17.86 -18.62
N VAL A 912 -11.40 18.55 -17.69
CA VAL A 912 -12.78 18.26 -17.26
C VAL A 912 -13.67 19.41 -17.63
N ALA A 913 -14.70 19.15 -18.44
CA ALA A 913 -15.65 20.13 -18.93
C ALA A 913 -17.04 19.90 -18.32
N THR A 914 -17.64 20.93 -17.73
CA THR A 914 -18.99 20.87 -17.17
C THR A 914 -20.03 20.91 -18.30
N ILE A 915 -20.97 19.97 -18.33
CA ILE A 915 -22.02 19.89 -19.35
C ILE A 915 -23.12 20.93 -19.06
N PRO A 916 -23.43 21.86 -19.99
CA PRO A 916 -24.59 22.76 -19.86
C PRO A 916 -25.91 21.98 -19.75
N LYS A 917 -26.86 22.48 -18.99
CA LYS A 917 -28.17 21.82 -18.77
C LYS A 917 -28.92 21.47 -20.06
N ASN A 918 -28.80 22.28 -21.09
CA ASN A 918 -29.49 22.10 -22.36
C ASN A 918 -28.63 21.44 -23.44
N ALA A 919 -27.40 21.04 -23.12
CA ALA A 919 -26.51 20.40 -24.09
C ALA A 919 -27.10 19.07 -24.57
N SER A 920 -27.11 18.88 -25.88
CA SER A 920 -27.56 17.66 -26.53
C SER A 920 -26.40 16.86 -27.14
N ARG A 921 -25.34 17.58 -27.53
CA ARG A 921 -24.18 16.96 -28.19
C ARG A 921 -22.88 17.61 -27.68
N PHE A 922 -21.81 16.81 -27.67
CA PHE A 922 -20.44 17.30 -27.61
C PHE A 922 -19.82 17.21 -28.99
N VAL A 923 -19.14 18.26 -29.41
CA VAL A 923 -18.50 18.39 -30.73
C VAL A 923 -17.07 18.85 -30.61
N ALA A 924 -16.16 18.30 -31.43
CA ALA A 924 -14.78 18.73 -31.50
C ALA A 924 -14.14 18.26 -32.81
N MET A 925 -13.17 19.00 -33.29
CA MET A 925 -12.15 18.50 -34.21
C MET A 925 -10.84 18.41 -33.44
N VAL A 926 -10.10 17.33 -33.65
CA VAL A 926 -8.86 17.02 -32.89
C VAL A 926 -7.73 16.63 -33.83
N GLY A 927 -6.50 16.85 -33.41
CA GLY A 927 -5.35 16.42 -34.21
C GLY A 927 -4.00 16.86 -33.68
N ILE A 928 -2.98 16.44 -34.41
CA ILE A 928 -1.61 16.91 -34.18
C ILE A 928 -1.50 18.34 -34.69
N ASP A 929 -0.92 19.22 -33.88
CA ASP A 929 -0.65 20.60 -34.28
C ASP A 929 0.27 20.65 -35.52
N ASP A 930 -0.03 21.54 -36.46
CA ASP A 930 0.73 21.64 -37.73
C ASP A 930 2.22 21.92 -37.51
N ALA A 931 2.62 22.49 -36.35
CA ALA A 931 4.04 22.66 -36.01
C ALA A 931 4.76 21.31 -35.86
N LYS A 932 4.03 20.19 -35.73
CA LYS A 932 4.53 18.81 -35.62
C LYS A 932 4.01 17.86 -36.71
N ARG A 933 3.31 18.38 -37.70
CA ARG A 933 2.65 17.61 -38.76
C ARG A 933 3.57 16.60 -39.47
N GLY A 934 4.86 16.92 -39.67
CA GLY A 934 5.85 16.05 -40.34
C GLY A 934 6.78 15.30 -39.38
N ASP A 935 6.63 15.42 -38.09
CA ASP A 935 7.48 14.74 -37.13
C ASP A 935 6.97 13.29 -36.92
N GLU A 936 7.75 12.30 -37.35
CA GLU A 936 7.38 10.88 -37.28
C GLU A 936 7.30 10.35 -35.83
N ARG A 937 7.83 11.11 -34.88
CA ARG A 937 7.79 10.77 -33.45
C ARG A 937 6.52 11.27 -32.78
N SER A 938 5.71 12.09 -33.46
CA SER A 938 4.46 12.61 -32.92
C SER A 938 3.34 11.61 -33.16
N SER A 939 2.77 11.09 -32.08
CA SER A 939 1.60 10.22 -32.13
C SER A 939 0.69 10.46 -30.91
N VAL A 940 -0.60 10.66 -31.15
CA VAL A 940 -1.57 10.97 -30.08
C VAL A 940 -2.89 10.25 -30.31
N MET A 941 -3.59 9.96 -29.23
CA MET A 941 -4.95 9.47 -29.27
C MET A 941 -5.82 10.32 -28.35
N PHE A 942 -7.01 10.64 -28.82
CA PHE A 942 -7.99 11.46 -28.08
C PHE A 942 -9.12 10.59 -27.60
N GLU A 943 -9.49 10.76 -26.32
CA GLU A 943 -10.58 10.01 -25.69
C GLU A 943 -11.54 10.97 -25.00
N VAL A 944 -12.82 10.64 -25.05
CA VAL A 944 -13.88 11.40 -24.35
C VAL A 944 -14.61 10.45 -23.43
N TYR A 945 -14.64 10.79 -22.15
CA TYR A 945 -15.39 10.05 -21.13
C TYR A 945 -16.52 10.91 -20.57
N GLY A 946 -17.65 10.27 -20.25
CA GLY A 946 -18.76 10.90 -19.52
C GLY A 946 -18.72 10.53 -18.03
N ASP A 947 -18.70 11.53 -17.16
CA ASP A 947 -18.87 11.35 -15.71
C ASP A 947 -20.35 11.25 -15.36
N VAL A 948 -20.78 10.13 -14.77
CA VAL A 948 -22.18 9.94 -14.34
C VAL A 948 -22.50 10.79 -13.09
N LYS A 949 -23.75 11.18 -12.96
CA LYS A 949 -24.24 11.98 -11.82
C LYS A 949 -24.21 11.24 -10.50
N GLU A 950 -24.36 9.91 -10.54
CA GLU A 950 -24.34 9.06 -9.37
C GLU A 950 -22.92 8.93 -8.81
N MET A 951 -22.82 9.07 -7.51
CA MET A 951 -21.54 9.06 -6.81
C MET A 951 -20.86 7.68 -6.88
N GLY A 952 -19.59 7.63 -7.27
CA GLY A 952 -18.79 6.41 -7.31
C GLY A 952 -18.88 5.59 -8.59
N GLU A 953 -19.66 5.99 -9.58
CA GLU A 953 -19.58 5.37 -10.89
C GLU A 953 -18.34 5.85 -11.65
N PRO A 954 -17.57 4.95 -12.27
CA PRO A 954 -16.43 5.34 -13.08
C PRO A 954 -16.89 6.10 -14.32
N PRO A 955 -16.09 7.06 -14.82
CA PRO A 955 -16.35 7.68 -16.10
C PRO A 955 -16.46 6.66 -17.22
N VAL A 956 -17.42 6.83 -18.09
CA VAL A 956 -17.70 5.94 -19.22
C VAL A 956 -16.99 6.47 -20.44
N LEU A 957 -16.14 5.67 -21.10
CA LEU A 957 -15.59 6.03 -22.41
C LEU A 957 -16.74 6.10 -23.41
N ILE A 958 -16.93 7.25 -24.04
CA ILE A 958 -18.02 7.48 -24.98
C ILE A 958 -17.55 7.68 -26.43
N ALA A 959 -16.30 8.08 -26.63
CA ALA A 959 -15.67 8.15 -27.94
C ALA A 959 -14.15 8.13 -27.84
N GLN A 960 -13.51 7.65 -28.90
CA GLN A 960 -12.06 7.55 -29.02
C GLN A 960 -11.63 7.75 -30.48
N SER A 961 -10.56 8.54 -30.71
CA SER A 961 -9.93 8.59 -32.03
C SER A 961 -9.06 7.36 -32.29
N PRO A 962 -8.71 7.06 -33.54
CA PRO A 962 -7.53 6.23 -33.82
C PRO A 962 -6.26 6.90 -33.31
N VAL A 963 -5.13 6.20 -33.36
CA VAL A 963 -3.83 6.84 -33.20
C VAL A 963 -3.63 7.82 -34.38
N LEU A 964 -3.48 9.10 -34.06
CA LEU A 964 -3.20 10.14 -35.03
C LEU A 964 -1.68 10.33 -35.14
N SER A 965 -1.14 10.23 -36.33
CA SER A 965 0.28 10.38 -36.61
C SER A 965 0.50 10.76 -38.08
N SER A 966 1.71 11.13 -38.43
CA SER A 966 2.10 11.34 -39.83
C SER A 966 1.96 10.09 -40.73
N LYS A 967 1.88 8.89 -40.11
CA LYS A 967 1.75 7.58 -40.78
C LYS A 967 0.32 7.07 -40.90
N THR A 968 -0.63 7.72 -40.23
CA THR A 968 -2.05 7.34 -40.19
C THR A 968 -2.93 8.46 -40.71
N VAL A 969 -3.70 9.10 -39.83
CA VAL A 969 -4.44 10.33 -40.09
C VAL A 969 -4.00 11.40 -39.10
N LEU A 970 -3.99 12.65 -39.53
CA LEU A 970 -3.54 13.77 -38.70
C LEU A 970 -4.65 14.38 -37.85
N THR A 971 -5.90 14.18 -38.26
CA THR A 971 -7.07 14.80 -37.62
C THR A 971 -8.22 13.81 -37.47
N TRP A 972 -9.06 14.04 -36.45
CA TRP A 972 -10.29 13.29 -36.22
C TRP A 972 -11.43 14.21 -35.83
N ASN A 973 -12.68 13.76 -35.93
CA ASN A 973 -13.86 14.54 -35.60
C ASN A 973 -14.74 13.81 -34.60
N PHE A 974 -15.19 14.50 -33.57
CA PHE A 974 -16.17 14.03 -32.61
C PHE A 974 -17.50 14.74 -32.79
N ASN A 975 -18.60 13.99 -32.79
CA ASN A 975 -19.96 14.49 -32.81
C ASN A 975 -20.85 13.56 -31.96
N ILE A 976 -20.75 13.70 -30.66
CA ILE A 976 -21.22 12.76 -29.67
C ILE A 976 -22.57 13.20 -29.11
N GLU A 977 -23.60 12.34 -29.17
CA GLU A 977 -24.85 12.55 -28.49
C GLU A 977 -24.69 12.35 -26.97
N LEU A 978 -25.12 13.30 -26.16
CA LEU A 978 -24.91 13.28 -24.73
C LEU A 978 -26.05 12.57 -23.99
N ASN A 979 -25.68 11.65 -23.09
CA ASN A 979 -26.62 11.05 -22.17
C ASN A 979 -26.91 12.00 -21.00
N THR A 980 -28.17 12.14 -20.63
CA THR A 980 -28.63 13.02 -19.52
C THR A 980 -28.07 12.64 -18.14
N ARG A 981 -27.52 11.45 -18.00
CA ARG A 981 -26.84 11.00 -16.78
C ARG A 981 -25.46 11.63 -16.57
N PHE A 982 -24.80 12.09 -17.63
CA PHE A 982 -23.51 12.74 -17.50
C PHE A 982 -23.66 14.15 -16.93
N LYS A 983 -22.77 14.50 -16.01
CA LYS A 983 -22.64 15.85 -15.43
C LYS A 983 -21.44 16.60 -15.98
N GLU A 984 -20.38 15.88 -16.33
CA GLU A 984 -19.10 16.40 -16.83
C GLU A 984 -18.55 15.44 -17.91
N LEU A 985 -17.71 15.98 -18.78
CA LEU A 985 -16.89 15.21 -19.71
C LEU A 985 -15.42 15.31 -19.30
N ARG A 986 -14.71 14.20 -19.41
CA ARG A 986 -13.24 14.18 -19.36
C ARG A 986 -12.70 14.07 -20.78
N LEU A 987 -11.84 15.00 -21.14
CA LEU A 987 -11.16 15.07 -22.42
C LEU A 987 -9.71 14.67 -22.20
N VAL A 988 -9.34 13.51 -22.73
CA VAL A 988 -8.03 12.90 -22.50
C VAL A 988 -7.23 12.88 -23.80
N ILE A 989 -5.94 13.14 -23.67
CA ILE A 989 -4.97 12.93 -24.76
C ILE A 989 -3.89 12.00 -24.24
N THR A 990 -3.70 10.88 -24.92
CA THR A 990 -2.64 9.92 -24.62
C THR A 990 -1.48 10.03 -25.61
N ASP A 991 -0.31 9.48 -25.24
CA ASP A 991 0.88 9.36 -26.07
C ASP A 991 0.84 8.13 -27.01
N ALA A 992 -0.33 7.60 -27.29
CA ALA A 992 -0.54 6.39 -28.09
C ALA A 992 0.33 5.16 -27.68
N GLY A 993 1.06 5.26 -26.55
CA GLY A 993 1.88 4.17 -25.98
C GLY A 993 3.34 4.14 -26.43
N ASP A 994 3.82 5.12 -27.21
CA ASP A 994 5.20 5.18 -27.69
C ASP A 994 6.05 6.30 -27.05
N GLY A 995 5.46 7.04 -26.11
CA GLY A 995 6.10 8.13 -25.36
C GLY A 995 5.75 9.51 -25.88
N VAL A 996 5.96 10.52 -25.03
CA VAL A 996 5.45 11.89 -25.23
C VAL A 996 6.26 12.77 -26.19
N THR A 997 7.14 12.24 -27.02
CA THR A 997 8.07 13.06 -27.83
C THR A 997 7.35 13.73 -28.98
N SER A 998 7.29 15.06 -28.99
CA SER A 998 6.69 15.89 -30.06
C SER A 998 5.16 15.82 -30.16
N ASP A 999 4.46 15.34 -29.13
CA ASP A 999 3.01 15.13 -29.12
C ASP A 999 2.21 16.39 -28.88
N HIS A 1000 2.41 17.42 -29.72
CA HIS A 1000 1.63 18.63 -29.68
C HIS A 1000 0.23 18.37 -30.25
N ALA A 1001 -0.79 18.58 -29.46
CA ALA A 1001 -2.15 18.19 -29.75
C ALA A 1001 -3.14 19.32 -29.58
N ASN A 1002 -4.13 19.43 -30.46
CA ASN A 1002 -5.15 20.43 -30.40
C ASN A 1002 -6.56 19.81 -30.40
N TRP A 1003 -7.42 20.36 -29.55
CA TRP A 1003 -8.88 20.31 -29.66
C TRP A 1003 -9.32 21.61 -30.28
N VAL A 1004 -9.92 21.65 -31.45
CA VAL A 1004 -10.38 22.87 -32.07
C VAL A 1004 -11.89 22.83 -32.29
N ASN A 1005 -12.54 24.02 -32.24
CA ASN A 1005 -13.99 24.14 -32.24
C ASN A 1005 -14.65 23.14 -31.28
N VAL A 1006 -14.10 23.06 -30.10
CA VAL A 1006 -14.53 22.10 -29.06
C VAL A 1006 -15.58 22.73 -28.15
N GLY A 1007 -16.66 22.02 -27.88
CA GLY A 1007 -17.74 22.50 -27.03
C GLY A 1007 -19.01 21.69 -27.14
N PHE A 1008 -20.11 22.34 -26.74
CA PHE A 1008 -21.43 21.74 -26.68
C PHE A 1008 -22.38 22.36 -27.69
N VAL A 1009 -23.29 21.55 -28.22
CA VAL A 1009 -24.45 22.01 -29.01
C VAL A 1009 -25.68 21.88 -28.12
N GLU A 1010 -26.38 22.99 -27.87
CA GLU A 1010 -27.62 23.01 -27.10
C GLU A 1010 -28.80 22.60 -27.97
N LYS A 1011 -29.86 22.07 -27.34
CA LYS A 1011 -31.16 21.86 -28.01
C LYS A 1011 -31.74 23.24 -28.36
N THR A 1012 -32.13 23.42 -29.60
CA THR A 1012 -32.98 24.55 -29.96
C THR A 1012 -34.30 24.40 -29.19
N LEU A 1013 -34.65 25.40 -28.37
CA LEU A 1013 -35.91 25.44 -27.62
C LEU A 1013 -37.12 25.47 -28.53
#